data_67cdef8ff8fadae4a4289a699d348a92
#
_entry.id   67cdef8ff8fadae4a4289a699d348a92
#
_cell.length_a   1.000
_cell.length_b   1.000
_cell.length_c   1.000
_cell.angle_alpha   90.00
_cell.angle_beta   90.00
_cell.angle_gamma   90.00
#
_symmetry.space_group_name_H-M   'P 1'
#
loop_
_entity.id
_entity.type
_entity.pdbx_description
1 polymer ?
#
loop_
_entity_poly.entity_id
_entity_poly.type
_entity_poly.pdbx_seq_one_letter_code
_entity_poly.pdbx_strand_id
1 'polypeptide(L)'
;MPCTPRSRTSVNPPASPRGGAFAEYADLSHTPITGHVDRRRWQSDFSTSQGARASSWAFAGIAALEAAYARTDVRVKLSEQYLFHLSTAWSSQRRGGGVHSLVGVPGTADVVHHLAYFSVPESRYVPYVDQVPLEELAASIPQTGGELTANPGSGTIEQADWFEFDLRHIPLAGCWSASYRVAAYGSVETSVDNIKRVLERGYEVVVDVEDLVNAGGHVVLIYGYNDATQTFLIKSSQSLPGFGTMRYTDDPTFRLREGESYYIRSVRPVAPQLAAAWVGRWAIDHDGWRGRLVVRTFIDVTGDGCLPTPETPIGLGTWYSDDGHRLPVVGWFVDGGRGLVCFIGDQKFELFLHGSDPYFASGRCWWNGTPLGVVLSRGVVTGSGTGISDRGAASGTWETNHDGWRGSLRIGPDSWYRQADDGILRTAWIDPETDSHRVEAHVQFGSDNPDQRFDLLVHTRERAVLAGTTEWDRQLWPVSGRLAACLYLIRTDGSLVWHQHTGRDALNFVWEEPRKVGTGWNTFARVIGGRDGVIYTLGHDGSLQWFLHRGRSQGNFDWTGPHPVGTGWSDYIDIVAGDGGVLYGLKSDGTLHWHRHHGHRDGSNDWEGPVALGGGWDGFVRIAGGPDGTLYGVRADGALFWYRHLGFDHGFPIWLGPRKIGTGWGGFDRLLATGAGYIYGRRGPGSHTAGELWEWRHTGFETGEATWREGAMVGEGWSGRDILDVFAT
;
A
#
# COMPACT_ATOMS: atom_id res chain seq x y z
N MET A 1 -2.05 9.73 27.62
CA MET A 1 -2.37 10.94 28.41
C MET A 1 -2.52 12.07 27.42
N PRO A 2 -3.57 12.90 27.49
CA PRO A 2 -3.67 14.07 26.63
C PRO A 2 -2.56 15.06 26.97
N CYS A 3 -1.94 15.65 25.96
CA CYS A 3 -1.00 16.76 26.12
C CYS A 3 -1.77 17.99 26.60
N THR A 4 -1.39 18.56 27.73
CA THR A 4 -2.00 19.80 28.23
C THR A 4 -1.47 21.00 27.43
N PRO A 5 -2.32 21.93 26.98
CA PRO A 5 -1.87 23.09 26.23
C PRO A 5 -1.04 24.03 27.13
N ARG A 6 0.19 24.33 26.70
CA ARG A 6 0.97 25.42 27.30
C ARG A 6 0.67 26.72 26.56
N SER A 7 0.38 27.77 27.32
CA SER A 7 0.15 29.13 26.80
C SER A 7 1.38 29.64 26.02
N ARG A 8 1.16 30.11 24.79
CA ARG A 8 2.17 30.77 23.96
C ARG A 8 2.54 32.13 24.56
N THR A 9 3.73 32.24 25.13
CA THR A 9 4.44 33.51 25.17
C THR A 9 5.38 33.54 23.96
N SER A 10 5.33 34.64 23.21
CA SER A 10 6.16 34.89 22.03
C SER A 10 7.65 34.83 22.40
N VAL A 11 8.33 33.75 22.04
CA VAL A 11 9.78 33.63 22.11
C VAL A 11 10.25 33.26 20.71
N ASN A 12 11.29 33.97 20.23
CA ASN A 12 11.99 33.68 18.98
C ASN A 12 12.24 32.18 18.79
N PRO A 13 12.18 31.66 17.55
CA PRO A 13 12.42 30.25 17.32
C PRO A 13 13.82 29.89 17.88
N PRO A 14 13.93 28.91 18.78
CA PRO A 14 15.23 28.45 19.24
C PRO A 14 15.99 27.88 18.07
N ALA A 15 17.26 28.21 17.99
CA ALA A 15 18.24 27.47 17.20
C ALA A 15 18.04 25.97 17.40
N SER A 16 18.24 25.14 16.34
CA SER A 16 18.14 23.67 16.30
C SER A 16 17.89 23.03 17.66
N PRO A 17 16.98 22.08 17.85
CA PRO A 17 16.71 21.46 19.12
C PRO A 17 17.93 20.63 19.60
N ARG A 18 18.98 21.30 19.99
CA ARG A 18 20.06 20.77 20.79
C ARG A 18 19.56 20.81 22.24
N GLY A 19 18.77 19.86 22.66
CA GLY A 19 18.31 19.83 24.04
C GLY A 19 16.79 19.71 24.18
N GLY A 20 16.18 18.78 23.49
CA GLY A 20 14.91 18.24 23.93
C GLY A 20 15.05 17.54 25.28
N ALA A 21 13.95 17.32 26.00
CA ALA A 21 13.93 16.69 27.34
C ALA A 21 14.64 15.33 27.43
N PHE A 22 15.21 14.82 26.35
CA PHE A 22 15.84 13.52 26.21
C PHE A 22 17.37 13.58 26.05
N ALA A 23 17.95 14.73 25.66
CA ALA A 23 19.42 14.86 25.48
C ALA A 23 20.07 15.54 26.64
N GLU A 24 21.06 14.89 27.24
CA GLU A 24 21.92 15.47 28.25
C GLU A 24 23.38 15.24 27.87
N TYR A 25 24.16 16.32 27.86
CA TYR A 25 25.62 16.22 27.84
C TYR A 25 26.11 15.67 29.16
N ALA A 26 26.76 14.51 29.13
CA ALA A 26 27.32 13.93 30.35
C ALA A 26 28.71 14.52 30.63
N ASP A 27 28.91 15.01 31.81
CA ASP A 27 30.28 15.23 32.28
C ASP A 27 30.95 13.86 32.51
N LEU A 28 31.83 13.51 31.60
CA LEU A 28 32.61 12.27 31.63
C LEU A 28 34.00 12.42 32.22
N SER A 29 34.40 13.65 32.57
CA SER A 29 35.78 13.99 32.99
C SER A 29 36.30 13.13 34.16
N HIS A 30 35.42 12.71 35.05
CA HIS A 30 35.74 11.92 36.22
C HIS A 30 35.51 10.41 36.08
N THR A 31 35.16 9.91 34.86
CA THR A 31 34.98 8.48 34.64
C THR A 31 36.33 7.82 34.37
N PRO A 32 36.80 6.90 35.21
CA PRO A 32 38.06 6.22 34.99
C PRO A 32 37.96 5.27 33.79
N ILE A 33 39.07 5.12 33.06
CA ILE A 33 39.23 4.15 31.96
C ILE A 33 40.00 2.96 32.53
N THR A 34 39.39 1.76 32.50
CA THR A 34 39.96 0.55 33.12
C THR A 34 40.84 -0.28 32.16
N GLY A 35 40.83 0.07 30.86
CA GLY A 35 41.65 -0.58 29.84
C GLY A 35 40.93 -1.71 29.08
N HIS A 36 39.80 -2.18 29.57
CA HIS A 36 38.99 -3.22 28.87
C HIS A 36 37.53 -3.18 29.30
N VAL A 37 36.64 -3.15 28.31
CA VAL A 37 35.20 -3.33 28.48
C VAL A 37 34.69 -4.23 27.38
N ASP A 38 33.92 -5.25 27.70
CA ASP A 38 33.21 -6.10 26.76
C ASP A 38 31.74 -6.25 27.18
N ARG A 39 30.85 -5.72 26.34
CA ARG A 39 29.40 -5.76 26.54
C ARG A 39 28.69 -6.72 25.59
N ARG A 40 29.43 -7.68 25.07
CA ARG A 40 28.90 -8.69 24.12
C ARG A 40 27.63 -9.37 24.63
N ARG A 41 27.56 -9.63 25.94
CA ARG A 41 26.40 -10.29 26.57
C ARG A 41 25.07 -9.55 26.38
N TRP A 42 25.11 -8.23 26.12
CA TRP A 42 23.93 -7.40 25.92
C TRP A 42 23.54 -7.28 24.43
N GLN A 43 24.39 -7.76 23.54
CA GLN A 43 24.14 -7.68 22.11
C GLN A 43 23.23 -8.83 21.67
N SER A 44 22.33 -8.54 20.73
CA SER A 44 21.59 -9.59 20.02
C SER A 44 22.54 -10.40 19.14
N ASP A 45 22.37 -11.71 19.09
CA ASP A 45 23.21 -12.59 18.26
C ASP A 45 22.83 -12.52 16.77
N PHE A 46 21.79 -11.79 16.43
CA PHE A 46 21.32 -11.65 15.05
C PHE A 46 22.15 -10.61 14.30
N SER A 47 23.05 -11.07 13.44
CA SER A 47 23.71 -10.23 12.43
C SER A 47 22.86 -10.22 11.17
N THR A 48 22.24 -9.10 10.85
CA THR A 48 21.55 -8.89 9.59
C THR A 48 22.38 -7.95 8.73
N SER A 49 22.61 -8.29 7.47
CA SER A 49 23.23 -7.39 6.51
C SER A 49 22.24 -6.34 6.04
N GLN A 50 22.70 -5.10 5.86
CA GLN A 50 21.90 -4.05 5.24
C GLN A 50 21.74 -4.23 3.72
N GLY A 51 22.49 -5.17 3.11
CA GLY A 51 22.56 -5.33 1.66
C GLY A 51 23.15 -4.09 0.99
N ALA A 52 22.60 -3.70 -0.15
CA ALA A 52 23.03 -2.53 -0.93
C ALA A 52 22.41 -1.20 -0.43
N ARG A 53 21.53 -1.22 0.56
CA ARG A 53 20.81 -0.02 1.03
C ARG A 53 21.68 0.81 1.98
N ALA A 54 21.60 2.14 1.87
CA ALA A 54 22.27 3.10 2.76
C ALA A 54 21.56 3.22 4.11
N SER A 55 21.43 2.11 4.84
CA SER A 55 20.64 1.98 6.08
C SER A 55 21.45 1.64 7.34
N SER A 56 22.77 1.75 7.30
CA SER A 56 23.66 1.41 8.43
C SER A 56 23.28 2.12 9.74
N TRP A 57 22.83 3.36 9.65
CA TRP A 57 22.35 4.14 10.79
C TRP A 57 21.14 3.49 11.47
N ALA A 58 20.20 2.94 10.71
CA ALA A 58 19.04 2.24 11.28
C ALA A 58 19.49 0.95 12.00
N PHE A 59 20.42 0.20 11.42
CA PHE A 59 20.98 -1.00 12.03
C PHE A 59 21.72 -0.70 13.34
N ALA A 60 22.57 0.33 13.34
CA ALA A 60 23.30 0.74 14.54
C ALA A 60 22.37 1.28 15.64
N GLY A 61 21.38 2.09 15.27
CA GLY A 61 20.36 2.60 16.21
C GLY A 61 19.52 1.50 16.82
N ILE A 62 19.03 0.56 16.01
CA ILE A 62 18.26 -0.60 16.49
C ILE A 62 19.13 -1.49 17.40
N ALA A 63 20.37 -1.77 17.01
CA ALA A 63 21.28 -2.56 17.84
C ALA A 63 21.54 -1.90 19.20
N ALA A 64 21.67 -0.57 19.25
CA ALA A 64 21.78 0.17 20.50
C ALA A 64 20.50 0.07 21.36
N LEU A 65 19.33 0.15 20.73
CA LEU A 65 18.05 0.02 21.43
C LEU A 65 17.85 -1.41 21.97
N GLU A 66 18.15 -2.44 21.19
CA GLU A 66 18.14 -3.84 21.62
C GLU A 66 19.06 -4.08 22.81
N ALA A 67 20.29 -3.55 22.77
CA ALA A 67 21.23 -3.64 23.88
C ALA A 67 20.71 -2.91 25.13
N ALA A 68 20.08 -1.75 24.94
CA ALA A 68 19.51 -1.00 26.06
C ALA A 68 18.36 -1.75 26.73
N TYR A 69 17.49 -2.44 25.95
CA TYR A 69 16.46 -3.32 26.51
C TYR A 69 17.06 -4.57 27.16
N ALA A 70 18.10 -5.16 26.57
CA ALA A 70 18.77 -6.32 27.12
C ALA A 70 19.37 -6.03 28.52
N ARG A 71 19.82 -4.77 28.79
CA ARG A 71 20.26 -4.33 30.15
C ARG A 71 19.14 -4.30 31.18
N THR A 72 17.86 -4.33 30.73
CA THR A 72 16.68 -4.46 31.59
C THR A 72 16.08 -5.88 31.56
N ASP A 73 16.89 -6.88 31.15
CA ASP A 73 16.50 -8.29 30.98
C ASP A 73 15.44 -8.56 29.95
N VAL A 74 15.18 -7.61 29.03
CA VAL A 74 14.26 -7.78 27.90
C VAL A 74 15.05 -8.02 26.62
N ARG A 75 15.03 -9.26 26.11
CA ARG A 75 15.71 -9.60 24.86
C ARG A 75 14.73 -9.59 23.70
N VAL A 76 14.96 -8.71 22.76
CA VAL A 76 14.09 -8.49 21.57
C VAL A 76 14.94 -8.35 20.32
N LYS A 77 14.35 -8.69 19.16
CA LYS A 77 14.86 -8.32 17.84
C LYS A 77 13.90 -7.32 17.23
N LEU A 78 14.36 -6.09 17.03
CA LEU A 78 13.57 -4.97 16.59
C LEU A 78 13.71 -4.73 15.09
N SER A 79 12.77 -3.95 14.51
CA SER A 79 12.68 -3.73 13.07
C SER A 79 13.50 -2.54 12.61
N GLU A 80 14.57 -2.81 11.88
CA GLU A 80 15.35 -1.81 11.15
C GLU A 80 14.53 -1.19 10.01
N GLN A 81 13.73 -2.00 9.32
CA GLN A 81 12.87 -1.54 8.21
C GLN A 81 11.86 -0.49 8.64
N TYR A 82 11.21 -0.71 9.78
CA TYR A 82 10.23 0.24 10.32
C TYR A 82 10.86 1.58 10.70
N LEU A 83 11.99 1.53 11.40
CA LEU A 83 12.75 2.74 11.76
C LEU A 83 13.23 3.47 10.51
N PHE A 84 13.79 2.74 9.54
CA PHE A 84 14.27 3.28 8.28
C PHE A 84 13.16 4.05 7.57
N HIS A 85 11.99 3.46 7.44
CA HIS A 85 10.84 4.06 6.78
C HIS A 85 10.42 5.39 7.44
N LEU A 86 10.14 5.38 8.76
CA LEU A 86 9.68 6.58 9.46
C LEU A 86 10.73 7.69 9.48
N SER A 87 11.98 7.32 9.67
CA SER A 87 13.09 8.28 9.75
C SER A 87 13.36 8.94 8.41
N THR A 88 13.29 8.20 7.30
CA THR A 88 13.48 8.74 5.96
C THR A 88 12.33 9.68 5.60
N ALA A 89 11.08 9.30 5.90
CA ALA A 89 9.92 10.13 5.71
C ALA A 89 10.05 11.50 6.40
N TRP A 90 10.44 11.47 7.65
CA TRP A 90 10.62 12.68 8.44
C TRP A 90 11.80 13.54 7.98
N SER A 91 12.94 12.94 7.67
CA SER A 91 14.13 13.67 7.20
C SER A 91 13.87 14.42 5.90
N SER A 92 13.09 13.86 4.99
CA SER A 92 12.72 14.51 3.73
C SER A 92 11.85 15.76 3.94
N GLN A 93 11.01 15.78 4.96
CA GLN A 93 10.19 16.95 5.31
C GLN A 93 11.04 18.14 5.80
N ARG A 94 12.08 17.88 6.61
CA ARG A 94 12.91 18.96 7.19
C ARG A 94 13.75 19.72 6.19
N ARG A 95 14.07 19.14 5.04
CA ARG A 95 15.05 19.68 4.09
C ARG A 95 14.48 20.59 3.01
N GLY A 96 13.21 20.94 3.06
CA GLY A 96 12.61 22.05 2.34
C GLY A 96 12.82 22.03 0.82
N GLY A 97 12.53 20.94 0.14
CA GLY A 97 12.46 20.89 -1.33
C GLY A 97 13.81 20.98 -2.07
N GLY A 98 14.92 20.88 -1.38
CA GLY A 98 16.24 20.73 -1.99
C GLY A 98 16.49 19.32 -2.46
N VAL A 99 17.08 19.18 -3.63
CA VAL A 99 17.57 17.91 -4.17
C VAL A 99 18.54 17.28 -3.17
N HIS A 100 18.13 16.18 -2.56
CA HIS A 100 19.05 15.36 -1.78
C HIS A 100 19.05 13.98 -2.39
N SER A 101 20.25 13.44 -2.53
CA SER A 101 20.44 12.06 -2.98
C SER A 101 19.49 11.15 -2.21
N LEU A 102 19.11 10.02 -2.80
CA LEU A 102 18.46 8.88 -2.15
C LEU A 102 19.20 8.43 -0.87
N VAL A 103 20.31 9.07 -0.57
CA VAL A 103 21.25 8.91 0.52
C VAL A 103 21.21 10.10 1.48
N GLY A 104 20.08 10.76 1.64
CA GLY A 104 19.88 11.74 2.72
C GLY A 104 19.86 11.02 4.07
N VAL A 105 20.95 10.35 4.39
CA VAL A 105 21.14 9.58 5.60
C VAL A 105 21.06 10.53 6.78
N PRO A 106 20.17 10.29 7.76
CA PRO A 106 20.30 10.90 9.06
C PRO A 106 21.72 10.64 9.58
N GLY A 107 22.39 11.64 10.13
CA GLY A 107 23.62 11.40 10.85
C GLY A 107 23.38 10.53 12.07
N THR A 108 24.43 10.09 12.75
CA THR A 108 24.36 9.29 13.98
C THR A 108 23.42 9.90 15.01
N ALA A 109 23.42 11.22 15.10
CA ALA A 109 22.54 12.01 15.95
C ALA A 109 21.07 11.76 15.70
N ASP A 110 20.71 11.76 14.44
CA ASP A 110 19.31 11.70 14.04
C ASP A 110 18.68 10.33 14.37
N VAL A 111 19.42 9.23 14.31
CA VAL A 111 18.86 7.91 14.60
C VAL A 111 18.45 7.75 16.05
N VAL A 112 19.25 8.21 17.00
CA VAL A 112 18.90 8.13 18.44
C VAL A 112 17.78 9.11 18.78
N HIS A 113 17.78 10.28 18.15
CA HIS A 113 16.70 11.26 18.26
C HIS A 113 15.38 10.68 17.70
N HIS A 114 15.42 10.02 16.54
CA HIS A 114 14.25 9.37 15.97
C HIS A 114 13.69 8.29 16.92
N LEU A 115 14.53 7.46 17.52
CA LEU A 115 14.13 6.45 18.50
C LEU A 115 13.59 7.04 19.81
N ALA A 116 13.80 8.31 20.08
CA ALA A 116 13.17 9.02 21.19
C ALA A 116 11.75 9.49 20.86
N TYR A 117 11.40 9.63 19.56
CA TYR A 117 10.07 10.01 19.11
C TYR A 117 9.26 8.82 18.58
N PHE A 118 9.90 7.93 17.84
CA PHE A 118 9.25 6.77 17.20
C PHE A 118 9.43 5.52 18.06
N SER A 119 8.33 4.87 18.39
CA SER A 119 8.38 3.50 18.88
C SER A 119 8.54 2.55 17.70
N VAL A 120 9.25 1.44 17.90
CA VAL A 120 9.47 0.42 16.87
C VAL A 120 8.90 -0.93 17.30
N PRO A 121 8.45 -1.76 16.34
CA PRO A 121 7.98 -3.12 16.61
C PRO A 121 9.12 -4.13 16.59
N GLU A 122 8.82 -5.36 16.98
CA GLU A 122 9.71 -6.48 16.72
C GLU A 122 9.83 -6.77 15.21
N SER A 123 10.99 -7.23 14.77
CA SER A 123 11.29 -7.48 13.34
C SER A 123 10.41 -8.53 12.69
N ARG A 124 9.81 -9.46 13.48
CA ARG A 124 8.85 -10.44 12.96
C ARG A 124 7.59 -9.82 12.34
N TYR A 125 7.21 -8.61 12.76
CA TYR A 125 6.07 -7.88 12.21
C TYR A 125 6.43 -7.07 10.96
N VAL A 126 7.68 -6.57 10.90
CA VAL A 126 8.19 -5.78 9.77
C VAL A 126 9.63 -6.21 9.51
N PRO A 127 9.82 -7.31 8.78
CA PRO A 127 11.16 -7.80 8.46
C PRO A 127 11.90 -6.84 7.53
N TYR A 128 13.22 -6.80 7.64
CA TYR A 128 14.04 -5.96 6.77
C TYR A 128 14.03 -6.50 5.33
N VAL A 129 13.88 -5.59 4.38
CA VAL A 129 13.91 -5.87 2.94
C VAL A 129 15.21 -5.32 2.36
N ASP A 130 16.15 -6.21 2.04
CA ASP A 130 17.48 -5.87 1.53
C ASP A 130 17.53 -5.67 0.00
N GLN A 131 16.51 -6.15 -0.70
CA GLN A 131 16.44 -6.18 -2.16
C GLN A 131 15.34 -5.27 -2.72
N VAL A 132 15.39 -3.98 -2.39
CA VAL A 132 14.74 -3.02 -3.29
C VAL A 132 15.85 -2.50 -4.20
N PRO A 133 15.90 -2.88 -5.48
CA PRO A 133 16.89 -2.35 -6.42
C PRO A 133 16.49 -0.92 -6.78
N LEU A 134 16.70 0.01 -5.83
CA LEU A 134 16.34 1.42 -5.99
C LEU A 134 17.04 2.03 -7.22
N GLU A 135 18.27 1.61 -7.49
CA GLU A 135 19.03 2.09 -8.64
C GLU A 135 18.50 1.52 -9.97
N GLU A 136 18.14 0.23 -10.01
CA GLU A 136 17.53 -0.39 -11.20
C GLU A 136 16.13 0.16 -11.43
N LEU A 137 15.37 0.38 -10.36
CA LEU A 137 14.06 0.96 -10.42
C LEU A 137 14.11 2.41 -10.90
N ALA A 138 15.03 3.23 -10.35
CA ALA A 138 15.23 4.61 -10.77
C ALA A 138 15.73 4.70 -12.22
N ALA A 139 16.55 3.77 -12.69
CA ALA A 139 17.01 3.70 -14.06
C ALA A 139 15.89 3.28 -15.05
N SER A 140 14.87 2.57 -14.57
CA SER A 140 13.72 2.12 -15.37
C SER A 140 12.62 3.16 -15.52
N ILE A 141 12.66 4.26 -14.74
CA ILE A 141 11.66 5.33 -14.80
C ILE A 141 11.86 6.16 -16.07
N PRO A 142 10.85 6.27 -16.95
CA PRO A 142 10.97 7.09 -18.15
C PRO A 142 11.25 8.56 -17.80
N GLN A 143 12.16 9.18 -18.50
CA GLN A 143 12.53 10.61 -18.38
C GLN A 143 11.45 11.51 -19.02
N THR A 144 10.18 11.25 -18.78
CA THR A 144 9.09 12.05 -19.36
C THR A 144 8.61 13.07 -18.35
N GLY A 145 8.76 14.32 -18.72
CA GLY A 145 8.46 15.58 -18.02
C GLY A 145 7.37 15.56 -16.96
N GLY A 146 7.66 15.05 -15.81
CA GLY A 146 6.76 14.95 -14.66
C GLY A 146 7.51 14.63 -13.38
N GLU A 147 6.82 14.39 -12.33
CA GLU A 147 7.32 14.15 -10.97
C GLU A 147 8.31 12.97 -10.84
N LEU A 148 8.43 12.14 -11.87
CA LEU A 148 9.32 10.97 -11.92
C LEU A 148 10.59 11.24 -12.73
N THR A 149 10.80 12.45 -13.22
CA THR A 149 11.94 12.83 -14.07
C THR A 149 13.16 13.17 -13.29
N ALA A 150 13.53 12.50 -12.29
CA ALA A 150 14.75 12.85 -11.69
C ALA A 150 15.83 11.83 -12.03
N ASN A 151 16.94 12.34 -12.42
CA ASN A 151 18.19 11.66 -12.32
C ASN A 151 18.33 11.06 -10.91
N PRO A 152 18.60 9.76 -10.71
CA PRO A 152 18.78 9.16 -9.39
C PRO A 152 19.80 9.88 -8.51
N GLY A 153 20.79 10.55 -9.12
CA GLY A 153 21.76 11.40 -8.43
C GLY A 153 21.28 12.83 -8.13
N SER A 154 20.12 13.24 -8.67
CA SER A 154 19.51 14.56 -8.45
C SER A 154 18.04 14.45 -8.01
N GLY A 155 17.66 13.29 -7.46
CA GLY A 155 16.31 12.92 -7.12
C GLY A 155 15.53 14.01 -6.40
N THR A 156 14.33 14.27 -6.87
CA THR A 156 13.38 15.10 -6.17
C THR A 156 12.88 14.36 -4.92
N ILE A 157 12.33 15.10 -3.96
CA ILE A 157 11.63 14.50 -2.81
C ILE A 157 10.61 13.45 -3.25
N GLU A 158 9.96 13.66 -4.39
CA GLU A 158 8.96 12.76 -4.96
C GLU A 158 9.53 11.38 -5.34
N GLN A 159 10.75 11.32 -5.80
CA GLN A 159 11.41 10.02 -6.06
C GLN A 159 11.74 9.28 -4.77
N ALA A 160 12.28 10.00 -3.77
CA ALA A 160 12.46 9.43 -2.45
C ALA A 160 11.12 8.92 -1.89
N ASP A 161 10.03 9.70 -2.04
CA ASP A 161 8.69 9.30 -1.65
C ASP A 161 8.26 8.01 -2.32
N TRP A 162 8.47 7.91 -3.61
CA TRP A 162 8.03 6.76 -4.38
C TRP A 162 8.77 5.46 -4.01
N PHE A 163 10.07 5.55 -3.71
CA PHE A 163 10.91 4.38 -3.42
C PHE A 163 10.96 4.01 -1.94
N GLU A 164 11.01 4.99 -1.07
CA GLU A 164 11.26 4.76 0.36
C GLU A 164 9.96 4.71 1.17
N PHE A 165 8.85 5.27 0.64
CA PHE A 165 7.56 5.33 1.32
C PHE A 165 6.51 4.40 0.74
N ASP A 166 6.88 3.40 -0.05
CA ASP A 166 5.95 2.37 -0.45
C ASP A 166 5.62 1.46 0.74
N LEU A 167 4.60 1.84 1.47
CA LEU A 167 4.16 1.21 2.71
C LEU A 167 3.57 -0.19 2.57
N ARG A 168 3.51 -0.76 1.37
CA ARG A 168 3.21 -2.19 1.22
C ARG A 168 4.21 -3.08 1.98
N HIS A 169 5.35 -2.52 2.39
CA HIS A 169 6.35 -3.20 3.19
C HIS A 169 6.17 -3.04 4.71
N ILE A 170 5.22 -2.23 5.16
CA ILE A 170 4.94 -2.02 6.59
C ILE A 170 3.49 -2.44 6.89
N PRO A 171 3.27 -3.68 7.35
CA PRO A 171 1.95 -4.15 7.73
C PRO A 171 1.44 -3.39 8.96
N LEU A 172 0.13 -3.20 9.03
CA LEU A 172 -0.54 -2.50 10.15
C LEU A 172 -0.24 -3.17 11.50
N ALA A 173 -0.07 -4.50 11.51
CA ALA A 173 0.37 -5.25 12.69
C ALA A 173 1.70 -4.73 13.26
N GLY A 174 2.60 -4.23 12.40
CA GLY A 174 3.83 -3.58 12.83
C GLY A 174 3.55 -2.28 13.60
N CYS A 175 2.67 -1.43 13.11
CA CYS A 175 2.28 -0.19 13.80
C CYS A 175 1.60 -0.49 15.14
N TRP A 176 0.72 -1.46 15.21
CA TRP A 176 0.04 -1.86 16.45
C TRP A 176 0.96 -2.52 17.47
N SER A 177 2.09 -3.08 17.04
CA SER A 177 3.07 -3.74 17.89
C SER A 177 4.26 -2.85 18.25
N ALA A 178 4.32 -1.63 17.71
CA ALA A 178 5.42 -0.70 17.91
C ALA A 178 5.39 -0.09 19.32
N SER A 179 6.07 -0.75 20.26
CA SER A 179 6.06 -0.38 21.68
C SER A 179 7.45 -0.12 22.28
N TYR A 180 8.52 -0.34 21.53
CA TYR A 180 9.91 -0.20 22.03
C TYR A 180 10.47 1.17 21.67
N ARG A 181 10.89 1.93 22.66
CA ARG A 181 11.29 3.34 22.50
C ARG A 181 12.42 3.73 23.46
N VAL A 182 13.23 4.69 23.04
CA VAL A 182 14.19 5.39 23.92
C VAL A 182 13.45 6.31 24.89
N ALA A 183 13.78 6.25 26.17
CA ALA A 183 13.31 7.16 27.20
C ALA A 183 14.26 8.32 27.44
N ALA A 184 15.57 8.04 27.46
CA ALA A 184 16.60 9.05 27.57
C ALA A 184 17.89 8.62 26.86
N TYR A 185 18.60 9.56 26.27
CA TYR A 185 19.86 9.36 25.59
C TYR A 185 20.88 10.46 26.00
N GLY A 186 22.13 10.30 25.64
CA GLY A 186 23.15 11.30 25.76
C GLY A 186 24.04 11.37 24.54
N SER A 187 24.80 12.45 24.42
CA SER A 187 25.80 12.63 23.39
C SER A 187 27.16 13.02 23.97
N VAL A 188 28.19 12.71 23.21
CA VAL A 188 29.59 13.10 23.52
C VAL A 188 30.28 13.46 22.21
N GLU A 189 31.28 14.34 22.30
CA GLU A 189 32.21 14.56 21.19
C GLU A 189 32.91 13.23 20.83
N THR A 190 32.95 12.92 19.54
CA THR A 190 33.56 11.68 19.05
C THR A 190 35.08 11.70 19.29
N SER A 191 35.52 10.94 20.26
CA SER A 191 36.93 10.69 20.52
C SER A 191 37.10 9.32 21.19
N VAL A 192 38.29 8.74 21.05
CA VAL A 192 38.62 7.43 21.65
C VAL A 192 38.32 7.44 23.14
N ASP A 193 38.78 8.47 23.86
CA ASP A 193 38.60 8.57 25.30
C ASP A 193 37.14 8.77 25.73
N ASN A 194 36.40 9.62 25.05
CA ASN A 194 35.00 9.84 25.38
C ASN A 194 34.16 8.57 25.13
N ILE A 195 34.41 7.87 24.04
CA ILE A 195 33.75 6.58 23.76
C ILE A 195 34.06 5.57 24.89
N LYS A 196 35.32 5.42 25.29
CA LYS A 196 35.70 4.54 26.38
C LYS A 196 34.98 4.91 27.69
N ARG A 197 34.93 6.19 28.06
CA ARG A 197 34.23 6.64 29.26
C ARG A 197 32.73 6.37 29.24
N VAL A 198 32.08 6.46 28.09
CA VAL A 198 30.66 6.07 27.92
C VAL A 198 30.50 4.56 28.16
N LEU A 199 31.38 3.74 27.56
CA LEU A 199 31.40 2.30 27.76
C LEU A 199 31.64 1.93 29.24
N GLU A 200 32.53 2.60 29.95
CA GLU A 200 32.73 2.38 31.39
C GLU A 200 31.51 2.68 32.24
N ARG A 201 30.68 3.65 31.82
CA ARG A 201 29.39 3.96 32.46
C ARG A 201 28.27 2.98 32.17
N GLY A 202 28.50 2.03 31.30
CA GLY A 202 27.52 0.98 31.10
C GLY A 202 26.70 1.09 29.79
N TYR A 203 27.10 1.94 28.86
CA TYR A 203 26.33 2.20 27.65
C TYR A 203 27.13 1.86 26.40
N GLU A 204 26.45 1.34 25.38
CA GLU A 204 26.99 1.18 24.05
C GLU A 204 26.88 2.52 23.29
N VAL A 205 27.77 2.73 22.30
CA VAL A 205 27.91 4.00 21.61
C VAL A 205 27.64 3.85 20.11
N VAL A 206 26.70 4.60 19.58
CA VAL A 206 26.44 4.74 18.14
C VAL A 206 27.39 5.80 17.59
N VAL A 207 28.16 5.42 16.56
CA VAL A 207 29.28 6.26 16.08
C VAL A 207 29.25 6.30 14.55
N ASP A 208 29.47 7.50 14.00
CA ASP A 208 29.69 7.69 12.57
C ASP A 208 31.16 7.40 12.23
N VAL A 209 31.36 6.58 11.21
CA VAL A 209 32.68 6.20 10.70
C VAL A 209 32.77 6.42 9.20
N GLU A 210 33.99 6.62 8.71
CA GLU A 210 34.30 6.51 7.30
C GLU A 210 34.56 5.04 6.98
N ASP A 211 33.81 4.48 6.04
CA ASP A 211 34.05 3.14 5.49
C ASP A 211 35.10 3.25 4.38
N LEU A 212 36.30 2.81 4.65
CA LEU A 212 37.42 2.89 3.72
C LEU A 212 37.37 1.84 2.61
N VAL A 213 36.57 0.80 2.79
CA VAL A 213 36.38 -0.28 1.80
C VAL A 213 35.37 0.15 0.74
N ASN A 214 34.23 0.74 1.17
CA ASN A 214 33.16 1.15 0.28
C ASN A 214 33.19 2.66 -0.04
N ALA A 215 34.19 3.38 0.42
CA ALA A 215 34.42 4.81 0.17
C ALA A 215 33.20 5.70 0.54
N GLY A 216 32.62 5.49 1.72
CA GLY A 216 31.43 6.24 2.15
C GLY A 216 31.30 6.45 3.66
N GLY A 217 30.22 7.11 4.07
CA GLY A 217 29.82 7.20 5.46
C GLY A 217 29.16 5.89 5.90
N HIS A 218 29.46 5.45 7.12
CA HIS A 218 28.88 4.27 7.72
C HIS A 218 28.63 4.50 9.22
N VAL A 219 27.67 3.80 9.80
CA VAL A 219 27.36 3.92 11.22
C VAL A 219 27.49 2.55 11.87
N VAL A 220 28.23 2.51 12.97
CA VAL A 220 28.48 1.30 13.73
C VAL A 220 28.05 1.46 15.19
N LEU A 221 27.78 0.33 15.85
CA LEU A 221 27.62 0.28 17.30
C LEU A 221 28.92 -0.19 17.93
N ILE A 222 29.51 0.63 18.81
CA ILE A 222 30.65 0.24 19.66
C ILE A 222 30.10 -0.28 20.98
N TYR A 223 30.41 -1.55 21.31
CA TYR A 223 29.93 -2.19 22.54
C TYR A 223 31.05 -2.57 23.53
N GLY A 224 32.28 -2.23 23.18
CA GLY A 224 33.42 -2.50 24.05
C GLY A 224 34.71 -1.96 23.50
N TYR A 225 35.80 -2.12 24.27
CA TYR A 225 37.15 -1.77 23.87
C TYR A 225 38.19 -2.62 24.59
N ASN A 226 39.41 -2.69 24.01
CA ASN A 226 40.55 -3.37 24.61
C ASN A 226 41.85 -2.58 24.34
N ASP A 227 42.45 -2.01 25.37
CA ASP A 227 43.68 -1.21 25.27
C ASP A 227 44.92 -2.05 24.99
N ALA A 228 44.90 -3.34 25.35
CA ALA A 228 46.03 -4.22 25.02
C ALA A 228 46.18 -4.46 23.53
N THR A 229 45.07 -4.42 22.79
CA THR A 229 45.03 -4.56 21.33
C THR A 229 44.79 -3.24 20.60
N GLN A 230 44.54 -2.15 21.31
CA GLN A 230 44.20 -0.82 20.79
C GLN A 230 43.00 -0.88 19.85
N THR A 231 41.93 -1.60 20.26
CA THR A 231 40.73 -1.83 19.43
C THR A 231 39.43 -1.54 20.17
N PHE A 232 38.46 -1.07 19.42
CA PHE A 232 37.03 -1.13 19.77
C PHE A 232 36.43 -2.47 19.35
N LEU A 233 35.46 -2.94 20.11
CA LEU A 233 34.56 -4.04 19.72
C LEU A 233 33.32 -3.44 19.10
N ILE A 234 33.05 -3.79 17.83
CA ILE A 234 32.01 -3.17 17.03
C ILE A 234 30.98 -4.19 16.54
N LYS A 235 29.76 -3.70 16.29
CA LYS A 235 28.73 -4.38 15.52
C LYS A 235 28.41 -3.54 14.29
N SER A 236 28.53 -4.15 13.10
CA SER A 236 28.36 -3.51 11.79
C SER A 236 27.37 -4.28 10.93
N SER A 237 26.72 -3.60 10.00
CA SER A 237 25.78 -4.18 9.03
C SER A 237 26.36 -4.31 7.61
N GLN A 238 27.56 -3.76 7.37
CA GLN A 238 28.25 -3.79 6.08
C GLN A 238 29.77 -3.86 6.29
N SER A 239 30.52 -4.23 5.28
CA SER A 239 31.99 -4.39 5.23
C SER A 239 32.53 -5.47 6.17
N LEU A 240 32.12 -5.48 7.42
CA LEU A 240 32.32 -6.54 8.42
C LEU A 240 30.97 -6.83 9.10
N PRO A 241 30.01 -7.45 8.39
CA PRO A 241 28.68 -7.66 8.95
C PRO A 241 28.72 -8.57 10.19
N GLY A 242 28.05 -8.13 11.25
CA GLY A 242 28.03 -8.80 12.53
C GLY A 242 29.01 -8.18 13.53
N PHE A 243 29.75 -9.02 14.23
CA PHE A 243 30.69 -8.60 15.28
C PHE A 243 32.12 -8.56 14.75
N GLY A 244 32.82 -7.46 15.03
CA GLY A 244 34.16 -7.22 14.59
C GLY A 244 34.93 -6.35 15.55
N THR A 245 36.12 -5.95 15.10
CA THR A 245 37.01 -5.02 15.83
C THR A 245 37.38 -3.89 14.87
N MET A 246 37.59 -2.69 15.45
CA MET A 246 38.13 -1.52 14.77
C MET A 246 39.29 -0.96 15.58
N ARG A 247 40.46 -0.72 14.97
CA ARG A 247 41.60 -0.09 15.68
C ARG A 247 41.25 1.36 16.00
N TYR A 248 41.85 1.89 17.08
CA TYR A 248 41.68 3.31 17.44
C TYR A 248 42.24 4.24 16.35
N THR A 249 43.35 3.83 15.73
CA THR A 249 44.02 4.52 14.64
C THR A 249 44.44 3.51 13.57
N ASP A 250 44.57 3.98 12.34
CA ASP A 250 45.08 3.20 11.19
C ASP A 250 44.34 1.87 10.94
N ASP A 251 43.03 1.86 11.18
CA ASP A 251 42.19 0.72 10.84
C ASP A 251 42.03 0.64 9.30
N PRO A 252 42.19 -0.55 8.70
CA PRO A 252 42.06 -0.67 7.22
C PRO A 252 40.64 -0.59 6.72
N THR A 253 39.63 -0.71 7.59
CA THR A 253 38.22 -0.78 7.22
C THR A 253 37.45 0.48 7.59
N PHE A 254 37.69 0.99 8.82
CA PHE A 254 36.91 2.10 9.36
C PHE A 254 37.81 3.17 10.02
N ARG A 255 37.35 4.42 9.91
CA ARG A 255 37.93 5.56 10.62
C ARG A 255 36.84 6.34 11.35
N LEU A 256 37.08 6.67 12.62
CA LEU A 256 36.18 7.57 13.37
C LEU A 256 36.05 8.90 12.63
N ARG A 257 34.81 9.39 12.49
CA ARG A 257 34.53 10.73 12.00
C ARG A 257 34.44 11.71 13.17
N GLU A 258 34.88 12.93 12.94
CA GLU A 258 34.66 14.04 13.86
C GLU A 258 33.15 14.34 13.94
N GLY A 259 32.67 14.71 15.12
CA GLY A 259 31.26 15.03 15.36
C GLY A 259 30.80 14.54 16.73
N GLU A 260 29.54 14.22 16.84
CA GLU A 260 28.92 13.70 18.05
C GLU A 260 28.59 12.20 17.92
N SER A 261 28.91 11.48 19.00
CA SER A 261 28.53 10.08 19.20
C SER A 261 27.39 10.01 20.22
N TYR A 262 26.49 9.04 20.07
CA TYR A 262 25.27 8.97 20.87
C TYR A 262 25.15 7.64 21.59
N TYR A 263 24.51 7.65 22.79
CA TYR A 263 24.27 6.46 23.59
C TYR A 263 22.89 6.50 24.26
N ILE A 264 22.27 5.34 24.43
CA ILE A 264 20.97 5.21 25.07
C ILE A 264 21.15 4.97 26.59
N ARG A 265 20.62 5.88 27.39
CA ARG A 265 20.66 5.82 28.83
C ARG A 265 19.56 4.95 29.43
N SER A 266 18.35 5.12 28.92
CA SER A 266 17.20 4.35 29.39
C SER A 266 16.18 4.15 28.30
N VAL A 267 15.36 3.11 28.46
CA VAL A 267 14.28 2.72 27.58
C VAL A 267 12.99 2.62 28.35
N ARG A 268 11.88 2.71 27.64
CA ARG A 268 10.55 2.45 28.21
C ARG A 268 9.62 1.86 27.14
N PRO A 269 8.77 0.91 27.49
CA PRO A 269 7.65 0.56 26.62
C PRO A 269 6.65 1.71 26.55
N VAL A 270 6.02 1.88 25.40
CA VAL A 270 4.99 2.90 25.16
C VAL A 270 3.78 2.25 24.47
N ALA A 271 2.62 2.92 24.54
CA ALA A 271 1.49 2.51 23.73
C ALA A 271 1.82 2.68 22.23
N PRO A 272 1.35 1.77 21.37
CA PRO A 272 1.53 1.90 19.93
C PRO A 272 1.00 3.22 19.40
N GLN A 273 1.70 3.79 18.44
CA GLN A 273 1.33 5.05 17.78
C GLN A 273 0.64 4.73 16.46
N LEU A 274 -0.67 4.47 16.49
CA LEU A 274 -1.45 4.08 15.30
C LEU A 274 -1.37 5.11 14.18
N ALA A 275 -1.24 6.39 14.51
CA ALA A 275 -1.06 7.45 13.52
C ALA A 275 0.19 7.25 12.62
N ALA A 276 1.17 6.44 13.06
CA ALA A 276 2.31 6.05 12.22
C ALA A 276 1.88 5.27 10.96
N ALA A 277 0.74 4.61 10.99
CA ALA A 277 0.19 3.90 9.84
C ALA A 277 -0.22 4.83 8.69
N TRP A 278 -0.41 6.12 8.94
CA TRP A 278 -0.68 7.10 7.89
C TRP A 278 0.57 7.48 7.10
N VAL A 279 1.76 7.34 7.69
CA VAL A 279 3.00 7.78 7.05
C VAL A 279 3.24 7.01 5.76
N GLY A 280 3.58 7.74 4.71
CA GLY A 280 3.88 7.26 3.38
C GLY A 280 2.91 7.73 2.32
N ARG A 281 2.90 7.03 1.20
CA ARG A 281 2.16 7.37 0.00
C ARG A 281 0.82 6.67 -0.03
N TRP A 282 -0.22 7.44 -0.30
CA TRP A 282 -1.57 6.99 -0.55
C TRP A 282 -2.03 7.47 -1.93
N ALA A 283 -2.56 6.58 -2.71
CA ALA A 283 -3.39 6.97 -3.82
C ALA A 283 -4.74 7.40 -3.27
N ILE A 284 -5.22 8.57 -3.66
CA ILE A 284 -6.47 9.15 -3.17
C ILE A 284 -7.42 9.41 -4.33
N ASP A 285 -8.66 8.99 -4.17
CA ASP A 285 -9.77 9.31 -5.06
C ASP A 285 -10.87 9.99 -4.23
N HIS A 286 -11.11 11.27 -4.49
CA HIS A 286 -12.17 12.03 -3.85
C HIS A 286 -13.19 12.44 -4.91
N ASP A 287 -14.30 11.73 -4.94
CA ASP A 287 -15.39 11.94 -5.91
C ASP A 287 -14.95 11.87 -7.38
N GLY A 288 -13.96 11.02 -7.70
CA GLY A 288 -13.38 10.88 -9.03
C GLY A 288 -12.27 11.86 -9.36
N TRP A 289 -11.92 12.78 -8.45
CA TRP A 289 -10.69 13.55 -8.51
C TRP A 289 -9.57 12.75 -7.87
N ARG A 290 -8.50 12.52 -8.60
CA ARG A 290 -7.44 11.61 -8.22
C ARG A 290 -6.12 12.30 -8.01
N GLY A 291 -5.27 11.65 -7.21
CA GLY A 291 -3.96 12.16 -6.92
C GLY A 291 -3.23 11.29 -5.90
N ARG A 292 -2.18 11.86 -5.33
CA ARG A 292 -1.38 11.24 -4.28
C ARG A 292 -1.42 12.11 -3.03
N LEU A 293 -1.68 11.46 -1.89
CA LEU A 293 -1.47 12.03 -0.58
C LEU A 293 -0.20 11.42 0.01
N VAL A 294 0.82 12.23 0.28
CA VAL A 294 2.07 11.80 0.90
C VAL A 294 2.12 12.35 2.32
N VAL A 295 1.96 11.46 3.30
CA VAL A 295 2.05 11.80 4.72
C VAL A 295 3.47 11.53 5.21
N ARG A 296 4.17 12.56 5.70
CA ARG A 296 5.59 12.47 6.09
C ARG A 296 5.82 12.37 7.59
N THR A 297 4.88 12.86 8.37
CA THR A 297 4.95 12.80 9.82
C THR A 297 3.57 12.65 10.43
N PHE A 298 3.54 12.13 11.64
CA PHE A 298 2.32 11.99 12.44
C PHE A 298 2.46 12.62 13.83
N ILE A 299 3.61 13.22 14.12
CA ILE A 299 3.89 13.86 15.41
C ILE A 299 4.53 15.24 15.18
N ASP A 300 4.37 16.13 16.14
CA ASP A 300 5.10 17.39 16.19
C ASP A 300 6.52 17.16 16.68
N VAL A 301 7.45 16.99 15.75
CA VAL A 301 8.88 16.78 16.03
C VAL A 301 9.62 18.07 16.41
N THR A 302 8.98 19.22 16.28
CA THR A 302 9.54 20.52 16.70
C THR A 302 9.14 20.88 18.13
N GLY A 303 8.15 20.16 18.67
CA GLY A 303 7.60 20.32 20.00
C GLY A 303 7.95 19.18 20.94
N ASP A 304 6.93 18.64 21.61
CA ASP A 304 7.06 17.60 22.63
C ASP A 304 6.88 16.16 22.09
N GLY A 305 6.72 16.00 20.78
CA GLY A 305 6.51 14.71 20.13
C GLY A 305 5.11 14.13 20.35
N CYS A 306 4.14 14.97 20.72
CA CYS A 306 2.74 14.58 20.84
C CYS A 306 2.06 14.50 19.49
N LEU A 307 0.94 13.76 19.44
CA LEU A 307 0.04 13.80 18.30
C LEU A 307 -0.57 15.21 18.17
N PRO A 308 -0.67 15.75 16.93
CA PRO A 308 -1.36 17.03 16.71
C PRO A 308 -2.83 16.94 17.07
N THR A 309 -3.40 18.07 17.49
CA THR A 309 -4.81 18.22 17.87
C THR A 309 -5.48 19.29 16.99
N PRO A 310 -6.82 19.44 17.04
CA PRO A 310 -7.51 20.52 16.34
C PRO A 310 -6.97 21.92 16.67
N GLU A 311 -6.49 22.13 17.91
CA GLU A 311 -5.94 23.40 18.39
C GLU A 311 -4.47 23.60 17.95
N THR A 312 -3.79 22.49 17.66
CA THR A 312 -2.38 22.48 17.27
C THR A 312 -2.15 21.61 16.02
N PRO A 313 -2.79 21.95 14.88
CA PRO A 313 -2.57 21.21 13.65
C PRO A 313 -1.14 21.41 13.14
N ILE A 314 -0.59 20.40 12.49
CA ILE A 314 0.77 20.43 11.91
C ILE A 314 0.74 20.19 10.41
N GLY A 315 1.82 20.56 9.73
CA GLY A 315 2.09 20.13 8.37
C GLY A 315 2.38 18.62 8.35
N LEU A 316 1.48 17.84 7.76
CA LEU A 316 1.59 16.38 7.71
C LEU A 316 2.34 15.89 6.47
N GLY A 317 2.27 16.65 5.38
CA GLY A 317 2.85 16.24 4.10
C GLY A 317 2.37 17.06 2.92
N THR A 318 2.22 16.40 1.77
CA THR A 318 1.88 17.05 0.50
C THR A 318 0.85 16.21 -0.27
N TRP A 319 -0.09 16.87 -0.88
CA TRP A 319 -0.97 16.30 -1.87
C TRP A 319 -0.51 16.70 -3.28
N TYR A 320 -0.59 15.76 -4.21
CA TYR A 320 -0.26 15.91 -5.62
C TYR A 320 -1.47 15.50 -6.45
N SER A 321 -1.93 16.36 -7.33
CA SER A 321 -2.94 16.00 -8.32
C SER A 321 -2.32 15.28 -9.52
N ASP A 322 -3.13 14.56 -10.27
CA ASP A 322 -2.68 13.90 -11.50
C ASP A 322 -2.23 14.89 -12.59
N ASP A 323 -2.67 16.15 -12.52
CA ASP A 323 -2.25 17.24 -13.41
C ASP A 323 -1.04 18.05 -12.91
N GLY A 324 -0.37 17.59 -11.84
CA GLY A 324 0.90 18.11 -11.34
C GLY A 324 0.79 19.26 -10.32
N HIS A 325 -0.41 19.61 -9.85
CA HIS A 325 -0.56 20.58 -8.77
C HIS A 325 -0.10 19.98 -7.43
N ARG A 326 0.46 20.84 -6.58
CA ARG A 326 0.96 20.47 -5.24
C ARG A 326 0.34 21.36 -4.19
N LEU A 327 -0.23 20.75 -3.16
CA LEU A 327 -0.80 21.48 -2.03
C LEU A 327 -0.28 20.90 -0.72
N PRO A 328 0.04 21.77 0.28
CA PRO A 328 0.40 21.28 1.60
C PRO A 328 -0.80 20.63 2.27
N VAL A 329 -0.52 19.61 3.07
CA VAL A 329 -1.51 18.92 3.90
C VAL A 329 -1.27 19.30 5.35
N VAL A 330 -2.25 19.91 5.98
CA VAL A 330 -2.21 20.34 7.38
C VAL A 330 -3.34 19.69 8.14
N GLY A 331 -3.07 19.11 9.31
CA GLY A 331 -4.14 18.42 10.02
C GLY A 331 -3.74 17.84 11.37
N TRP A 332 -4.59 16.96 11.88
CA TRP A 332 -4.45 16.28 13.17
C TRP A 332 -5.08 14.89 13.12
N PHE A 333 -4.83 14.08 14.15
CA PHE A 333 -5.38 12.74 14.26
C PHE A 333 -6.47 12.66 15.31
N VAL A 334 -7.44 11.79 15.07
CA VAL A 334 -8.54 11.45 15.98
C VAL A 334 -8.53 9.94 16.26
N ASP A 335 -9.33 9.49 17.24
CA ASP A 335 -9.47 8.08 17.61
C ASP A 335 -8.12 7.36 17.84
N GLY A 336 -7.23 8.00 18.60
CA GLY A 336 -5.90 7.42 18.90
C GLY A 336 -4.97 7.28 17.69
N GLY A 337 -5.24 7.97 16.59
CA GLY A 337 -4.45 7.94 15.36
C GLY A 337 -5.08 7.14 14.23
N ARG A 338 -6.22 6.50 14.44
CA ARG A 338 -6.93 5.77 13.39
C ARG A 338 -7.59 6.71 12.38
N GLY A 339 -8.12 7.83 12.84
CA GLY A 339 -8.69 8.86 12.00
C GLY A 339 -7.72 10.00 11.74
N LEU A 340 -7.77 10.54 10.53
CA LEU A 340 -7.03 11.71 10.08
C LEU A 340 -8.01 12.79 9.64
N VAL A 341 -7.95 13.96 10.27
CA VAL A 341 -8.64 15.16 9.80
C VAL A 341 -7.61 16.10 9.22
N CYS A 342 -7.75 16.45 7.95
CA CYS A 342 -6.78 17.33 7.30
C CYS A 342 -7.43 18.30 6.32
N PHE A 343 -6.67 19.33 5.96
CA PHE A 343 -6.98 20.30 4.94
C PHE A 343 -5.97 20.18 3.80
N ILE A 344 -6.50 20.12 2.58
CA ILE A 344 -5.75 20.21 1.33
C ILE A 344 -6.25 21.46 0.61
N GLY A 345 -5.46 22.52 0.63
CA GLY A 345 -5.97 23.87 0.31
C GLY A 345 -7.12 24.25 1.26
N ASP A 346 -8.27 24.65 0.71
CA ASP A 346 -9.48 25.01 1.49
C ASP A 346 -10.43 23.81 1.72
N GLN A 347 -10.10 22.65 1.20
CA GLN A 347 -10.94 21.47 1.27
C GLN A 347 -10.62 20.65 2.53
N LYS A 348 -11.65 20.38 3.36
CA LYS A 348 -11.54 19.54 4.55
C LYS A 348 -11.74 18.07 4.20
N PHE A 349 -10.94 17.21 4.79
CA PHE A 349 -11.03 15.75 4.69
C PHE A 349 -11.16 15.14 6.09
N GLU A 350 -12.00 14.13 6.23
CA GLU A 350 -12.10 13.24 7.39
C GLU A 350 -11.94 11.81 6.90
N LEU A 351 -10.84 11.17 7.26
CA LEU A 351 -10.38 9.90 6.72
C LEU A 351 -10.14 8.92 7.86
N PHE A 352 -10.44 7.64 7.65
CA PHE A 352 -10.27 6.59 8.65
C PHE A 352 -9.53 5.40 8.04
N LEU A 353 -8.50 4.89 8.76
CA LEU A 353 -7.81 3.65 8.41
C LEU A 353 -8.72 2.45 8.63
N HIS A 354 -8.70 1.51 7.69
CA HIS A 354 -9.29 0.20 7.90
C HIS A 354 -8.43 -0.59 8.88
N GLY A 355 -8.99 -1.01 10.00
CA GLY A 355 -8.24 -1.66 11.08
C GLY A 355 -7.71 -3.04 10.72
N SER A 356 -8.43 -3.78 9.90
CA SER A 356 -8.07 -5.13 9.44
C SER A 356 -7.59 -5.18 7.99
N ASP A 357 -7.57 -4.04 7.28
CA ASP A 357 -7.04 -3.93 5.93
C ASP A 357 -6.08 -2.73 5.84
N PRO A 358 -4.77 -2.95 6.03
CA PRO A 358 -3.78 -1.88 6.15
C PRO A 358 -3.54 -1.10 4.86
N TYR A 359 -4.11 -1.56 3.76
CA TYR A 359 -3.91 -0.96 2.44
C TYR A 359 -5.00 0.04 2.07
N PHE A 360 -6.03 0.19 2.91
CA PHE A 360 -7.17 1.05 2.62
C PHE A 360 -7.46 2.05 3.74
N ALA A 361 -7.92 3.20 3.33
CA ALA A 361 -8.61 4.17 4.16
C ALA A 361 -9.78 4.76 3.37
N SER A 362 -10.81 5.21 4.05
CA SER A 362 -11.93 5.88 3.40
C SER A 362 -12.55 6.91 4.33
N GLY A 363 -13.41 7.73 3.77
CA GLY A 363 -14.08 8.79 4.51
C GLY A 363 -14.78 9.77 3.60
N ARG A 364 -14.70 11.03 3.95
CA ARG A 364 -15.39 12.11 3.24
C ARG A 364 -14.55 13.38 3.17
N CYS A 365 -14.82 14.19 2.17
CA CYS A 365 -14.36 15.57 2.08
C CYS A 365 -15.54 16.50 1.81
N TRP A 366 -15.33 17.79 1.93
CA TRP A 366 -16.37 18.79 1.66
C TRP A 366 -15.93 19.73 0.57
N TRP A 367 -16.80 19.95 -0.40
CA TRP A 367 -16.65 20.94 -1.44
C TRP A 367 -17.89 21.86 -1.43
N ASN A 368 -17.69 23.14 -1.18
CA ASN A 368 -18.79 24.13 -1.05
C ASN A 368 -19.93 23.66 -0.11
N GLY A 369 -19.56 23.04 1.00
CA GLY A 369 -20.51 22.53 1.99
C GLY A 369 -21.15 21.19 1.64
N THR A 370 -20.92 20.65 0.45
CA THR A 370 -21.42 19.32 0.04
C THR A 370 -20.41 18.25 0.44
N PRO A 371 -20.81 17.20 1.17
CA PRO A 371 -19.95 16.08 1.48
C PRO A 371 -19.79 15.19 0.24
N LEU A 372 -18.56 14.73 -0.01
CA LEU A 372 -18.17 13.87 -1.11
C LEU A 372 -17.37 12.68 -0.58
N GLY A 373 -17.52 11.51 -1.19
CA GLY A 373 -16.82 10.29 -0.78
C GLY A 373 -15.34 10.32 -1.14
N VAL A 374 -14.52 9.75 -0.26
CA VAL A 374 -13.06 9.63 -0.45
C VAL A 374 -12.62 8.21 -0.18
N VAL A 375 -11.85 7.65 -1.10
CA VAL A 375 -11.18 6.36 -0.95
C VAL A 375 -9.68 6.55 -1.10
N LEU A 376 -8.92 5.91 -0.22
CA LEU A 376 -7.47 5.87 -0.32
C LEU A 376 -7.02 4.41 -0.37
N SER A 377 -5.99 4.14 -1.16
CA SER A 377 -5.32 2.85 -1.17
C SER A 377 -3.80 3.03 -1.15
N ARG A 378 -3.09 2.03 -0.64
CA ARG A 378 -1.62 1.94 -0.73
C ARG A 378 -1.16 1.46 -2.11
N GLY A 379 -2.10 1.01 -2.92
CA GLY A 379 -1.91 0.75 -4.33
C GLY A 379 -1.93 2.04 -5.13
N VAL A 380 -2.21 1.90 -6.40
CA VAL A 380 -2.34 3.02 -7.32
C VAL A 380 -3.81 3.33 -7.54
N VAL A 381 -4.13 4.61 -7.56
CA VAL A 381 -5.40 5.08 -8.12
C VAL A 381 -5.16 5.38 -9.58
N THR A 382 -5.89 4.74 -10.44
CA THR A 382 -5.73 4.82 -11.87
C THR A 382 -6.75 5.77 -12.50
N GLY A 383 -6.28 6.71 -13.29
CA GLY A 383 -7.01 7.51 -14.27
C GLY A 383 -7.59 8.84 -13.78
N SER A 384 -7.41 9.88 -14.56
CA SER A 384 -8.12 11.15 -14.47
C SER A 384 -9.49 11.03 -15.12
N GLY A 385 -10.56 11.08 -14.33
CA GLY A 385 -11.92 11.12 -14.89
C GLY A 385 -12.30 12.54 -15.29
N THR A 386 -12.53 12.79 -16.55
CA THR A 386 -13.29 13.97 -17.01
C THR A 386 -14.74 13.82 -16.54
N GLY A 387 -15.24 14.83 -15.84
CA GLY A 387 -16.51 14.77 -15.14
C GLY A 387 -17.71 14.39 -16.01
N ILE A 388 -18.44 13.39 -15.58
CA ILE A 388 -19.81 13.14 -16.04
C ILE A 388 -20.74 13.74 -14.96
N SER A 389 -21.41 14.82 -15.31
CA SER A 389 -22.25 15.63 -14.40
C SER A 389 -23.56 14.97 -13.98
N ASP A 390 -23.75 13.71 -14.24
CA ASP A 390 -25.02 13.03 -14.01
C ASP A 390 -24.96 12.25 -12.69
N ARG A 391 -25.64 12.76 -11.67
CA ARG A 391 -25.80 12.13 -10.35
C ARG A 391 -26.57 10.82 -10.50
N GLY A 392 -25.84 9.70 -10.58
CA GLY A 392 -26.45 8.38 -10.75
C GLY A 392 -27.08 7.86 -9.49
N ALA A 393 -28.18 7.12 -9.63
CA ALA A 393 -28.77 6.38 -8.54
C ALA A 393 -27.77 5.37 -7.96
N ALA A 394 -27.72 5.25 -6.64
CA ALA A 394 -26.89 4.28 -5.92
C ALA A 394 -27.37 2.82 -6.04
N SER A 395 -28.43 2.58 -6.81
CA SER A 395 -29.01 1.25 -6.98
C SER A 395 -28.04 0.26 -7.59
N GLY A 396 -27.96 -0.92 -7.01
CA GLY A 396 -27.07 -2.00 -7.46
C GLY A 396 -26.58 -2.85 -6.32
N THR A 397 -25.75 -3.85 -6.63
CA THR A 397 -25.04 -4.65 -5.62
C THR A 397 -23.61 -4.13 -5.52
N TRP A 398 -23.20 -3.80 -4.30
CA TRP A 398 -21.91 -3.22 -3.98
C TRP A 398 -21.06 -4.21 -3.20
N GLU A 399 -19.85 -4.44 -3.64
CA GLU A 399 -18.82 -5.11 -2.86
C GLU A 399 -18.29 -4.11 -1.85
N THR A 400 -18.57 -4.33 -0.58
CA THR A 400 -18.21 -3.41 0.50
C THR A 400 -17.09 -3.98 1.37
N ASN A 401 -16.28 -3.07 1.87
CA ASN A 401 -15.30 -3.32 2.91
C ASN A 401 -15.51 -2.27 4.01
N HIS A 402 -15.97 -2.69 5.17
CA HIS A 402 -16.07 -1.83 6.35
C HIS A 402 -15.10 -2.32 7.40
N ASP A 403 -14.00 -1.61 7.53
CA ASP A 403 -12.90 -1.90 8.45
C ASP A 403 -12.33 -3.34 8.30
N GLY A 404 -12.26 -3.85 7.06
CA GLY A 404 -11.79 -5.21 6.75
C GLY A 404 -12.88 -6.27 6.77
N TRP A 405 -14.06 -5.98 7.30
CA TRP A 405 -15.22 -6.83 7.14
C TRP A 405 -15.77 -6.66 5.72
N ARG A 406 -15.60 -7.67 4.90
CA ARG A 406 -16.04 -7.66 3.50
C ARG A 406 -17.43 -8.25 3.37
N GLY A 407 -18.20 -7.72 2.41
CA GLY A 407 -19.55 -8.22 2.12
C GLY A 407 -20.13 -7.59 0.87
N SER A 408 -21.37 -7.94 0.60
CA SER A 408 -22.17 -7.37 -0.47
C SER A 408 -23.35 -6.61 0.11
N LEU A 409 -23.50 -5.34 -0.28
CA LEU A 409 -24.65 -4.50 0.04
C LEU A 409 -25.50 -4.30 -1.21
N ARG A 410 -26.74 -4.75 -1.19
CA ARG A 410 -27.73 -4.44 -2.22
C ARG A 410 -28.50 -3.18 -1.87
N ILE A 411 -28.45 -2.17 -2.73
CA ILE A 411 -29.21 -0.93 -2.63
C ILE A 411 -30.31 -0.97 -3.70
N GLY A 412 -31.56 -0.92 -3.28
CA GLY A 412 -32.71 -1.00 -4.18
C GLY A 412 -34.01 -1.30 -3.44
N PRO A 413 -35.10 -1.67 -4.14
CA PRO A 413 -36.40 -1.98 -3.52
C PRO A 413 -36.34 -3.10 -2.46
N ASP A 414 -35.48 -4.10 -2.73
CA ASP A 414 -35.24 -5.23 -1.82
C ASP A 414 -33.78 -5.16 -1.34
N SER A 415 -33.50 -4.22 -0.44
CA SER A 415 -32.15 -4.01 0.10
C SER A 415 -31.77 -5.09 1.09
N TRP A 416 -30.54 -5.56 1.00
CA TRP A 416 -29.96 -6.56 1.92
C TRP A 416 -28.44 -6.38 2.03
N TYR A 417 -27.89 -6.95 3.09
CA TYR A 417 -26.45 -7.08 3.30
C TYR A 417 -26.09 -8.55 3.52
N ARG A 418 -24.98 -8.98 2.92
CA ARG A 418 -24.41 -10.31 3.13
C ARG A 418 -22.91 -10.19 3.40
N GLN A 419 -22.50 -10.66 4.57
CA GLN A 419 -21.10 -10.65 4.95
C GLN A 419 -20.37 -11.84 4.30
N ALA A 420 -19.17 -11.59 3.78
CA ALA A 420 -18.43 -12.60 3.02
C ALA A 420 -17.93 -13.78 3.86
N ASP A 421 -17.66 -13.55 5.17
CA ASP A 421 -17.06 -14.58 6.03
C ASP A 421 -18.09 -15.61 6.52
N ASP A 422 -19.33 -15.21 6.75
CA ASP A 422 -20.40 -16.09 7.25
C ASP A 422 -21.47 -16.41 6.19
N GLY A 423 -21.53 -15.62 5.10
CA GLY A 423 -22.52 -15.77 4.04
C GLY A 423 -23.97 -15.49 4.48
N ILE A 424 -24.20 -15.00 5.68
CA ILE A 424 -25.53 -14.77 6.24
C ILE A 424 -26.17 -13.55 5.58
N LEU A 425 -27.37 -13.76 5.04
CA LEU A 425 -28.19 -12.68 4.50
C LEU A 425 -28.85 -11.90 5.64
N ARG A 426 -28.66 -10.60 5.68
CA ARG A 426 -29.21 -9.68 6.68
C ARG A 426 -30.14 -8.70 6.02
N THR A 427 -31.21 -8.35 6.71
CA THR A 427 -32.09 -7.29 6.25
C THR A 427 -31.35 -5.96 6.30
N ALA A 428 -31.45 -5.20 5.22
CA ALA A 428 -31.03 -3.82 5.15
C ALA A 428 -32.19 -2.94 4.71
N TRP A 429 -32.25 -1.73 5.20
CA TRP A 429 -33.21 -0.72 4.72
C TRP A 429 -32.47 0.58 4.46
N ILE A 430 -32.93 1.29 3.46
CA ILE A 430 -32.35 2.54 3.01
C ILE A 430 -33.25 3.68 3.46
N ASP A 431 -32.65 4.72 4.04
CA ASP A 431 -33.40 5.90 4.45
C ASP A 431 -34.05 6.55 3.21
N PRO A 432 -35.36 6.84 3.25
CA PRO A 432 -36.07 7.46 2.12
C PRO A 432 -35.62 8.92 1.84
N GLU A 433 -34.95 9.58 2.77
CA GLU A 433 -34.36 10.91 2.56
C GLU A 433 -32.98 10.85 1.87
N THR A 434 -32.53 9.66 1.49
CA THR A 434 -31.29 9.43 0.77
C THR A 434 -31.26 10.21 -0.54
N ASP A 435 -30.29 11.09 -0.70
CA ASP A 435 -30.02 11.83 -1.94
C ASP A 435 -29.45 10.89 -3.01
N SER A 436 -29.45 11.31 -4.25
CA SER A 436 -28.98 10.51 -5.39
C SER A 436 -27.53 10.04 -5.31
N HIS A 437 -26.71 10.68 -4.50
CA HIS A 437 -25.30 10.31 -4.29
C HIS A 437 -24.96 9.95 -2.83
N ARG A 438 -25.85 10.24 -1.87
CA ARG A 438 -25.70 9.86 -0.47
C ARG A 438 -26.74 8.82 -0.11
N VAL A 439 -26.28 7.74 0.48
CA VAL A 439 -27.10 6.63 0.94
C VAL A 439 -26.89 6.44 2.43
N GLU A 440 -27.96 6.56 3.20
CA GLU A 440 -28.00 6.13 4.58
C GLU A 440 -28.65 4.76 4.62
N ALA A 441 -27.88 3.74 5.02
CA ALA A 441 -28.34 2.37 5.09
C ALA A 441 -28.25 1.85 6.52
N HIS A 442 -29.19 1.04 6.93
CA HIS A 442 -29.23 0.36 8.22
C HIS A 442 -29.20 -1.14 7.99
N VAL A 443 -28.32 -1.85 8.68
CA VAL A 443 -28.16 -3.30 8.58
C VAL A 443 -28.33 -3.92 9.97
N GLN A 444 -29.21 -4.92 10.06
CA GLN A 444 -29.47 -5.64 11.29
C GLN A 444 -28.54 -6.85 11.40
N PHE A 445 -27.57 -6.80 12.31
CA PHE A 445 -26.59 -7.89 12.51
C PHE A 445 -27.01 -8.98 13.50
N GLY A 446 -28.12 -8.80 14.20
CA GLY A 446 -28.70 -9.80 15.12
C GLY A 446 -29.91 -9.27 15.84
N SER A 447 -30.70 -10.13 16.48
CA SER A 447 -31.92 -9.74 17.23
C SER A 447 -31.64 -8.83 18.42
N ASP A 448 -30.46 -8.95 19.02
CA ASP A 448 -30.08 -8.28 20.26
C ASP A 448 -29.05 -7.16 20.05
N ASN A 449 -28.56 -6.97 18.82
CA ASN A 449 -27.62 -5.92 18.48
C ASN A 449 -28.35 -4.72 17.88
N PRO A 450 -27.94 -3.49 18.20
CA PRO A 450 -28.47 -2.32 17.52
C PRO A 450 -28.14 -2.40 16.02
N ASP A 451 -29.00 -1.78 15.21
CA ASP A 451 -28.75 -1.68 13.78
C ASP A 451 -27.45 -0.94 13.53
N GLN A 452 -26.62 -1.49 12.67
CA GLN A 452 -25.42 -0.81 12.21
C GLN A 452 -25.82 0.19 11.12
N ARG A 453 -25.51 1.46 11.34
CA ARG A 453 -25.80 2.54 10.40
C ARG A 453 -24.60 2.75 9.48
N PHE A 454 -24.87 2.86 8.19
CA PHE A 454 -23.90 3.18 7.14
C PHE A 454 -24.27 4.53 6.53
N ASP A 455 -23.35 5.46 6.49
CA ASP A 455 -23.43 6.75 5.78
C ASP A 455 -22.48 6.70 4.58
N LEU A 456 -23.03 6.48 3.39
CA LEU A 456 -22.28 6.16 2.18
C LEU A 456 -22.48 7.26 1.14
N LEU A 457 -21.42 7.58 0.43
CA LEU A 457 -21.37 8.56 -0.63
C LEU A 457 -20.91 7.88 -1.92
N VAL A 458 -21.79 7.78 -2.90
CA VAL A 458 -21.45 7.29 -4.24
C VAL A 458 -20.71 8.41 -4.97
N HIS A 459 -19.58 8.10 -5.61
CA HIS A 459 -18.84 9.07 -6.37
C HIS A 459 -19.67 9.60 -7.53
N THR A 460 -19.81 10.91 -7.65
CA THR A 460 -20.63 11.52 -8.70
C THR A 460 -19.97 11.42 -10.06
N ARG A 461 -18.65 11.35 -10.09
CA ARG A 461 -17.84 11.21 -11.33
C ARG A 461 -17.57 9.76 -11.69
N GLU A 462 -17.55 8.85 -10.72
CA GLU A 462 -17.34 7.43 -10.93
C GLU A 462 -18.39 6.63 -10.16
N ARG A 463 -19.49 6.34 -10.82
CA ARG A 463 -20.65 5.64 -10.24
C ARG A 463 -20.37 4.22 -9.74
N ALA A 464 -19.18 3.68 -10.02
CA ALA A 464 -18.79 2.35 -9.61
C ALA A 464 -18.11 2.33 -8.23
N VAL A 465 -17.90 3.49 -7.58
CA VAL A 465 -17.21 3.63 -6.30
C VAL A 465 -18.13 4.31 -5.28
N LEU A 466 -18.14 3.80 -4.07
CA LEU A 466 -18.72 4.47 -2.90
C LEU A 466 -17.72 4.51 -1.76
N ALA A 467 -17.85 5.51 -0.93
CA ALA A 467 -17.06 5.65 0.28
C ALA A 467 -17.90 6.29 1.40
N GLY A 468 -17.49 6.11 2.64
CA GLY A 468 -18.18 6.71 3.76
C GLY A 468 -17.77 6.10 5.09
N THR A 469 -18.67 6.11 6.02
CA THR A 469 -18.46 5.58 7.37
C THR A 469 -19.63 4.71 7.81
N THR A 470 -19.35 3.82 8.74
CA THR A 470 -20.38 3.14 9.53
C THR A 470 -20.15 3.39 11.00
N GLU A 471 -21.21 3.41 11.78
CA GLU A 471 -21.14 3.58 13.22
C GLU A 471 -21.39 2.23 13.92
N TRP A 472 -20.42 1.83 14.76
CA TRP A 472 -20.52 0.67 15.62
C TRP A 472 -19.94 1.00 16.99
N ASP A 473 -20.66 0.70 18.05
CA ASP A 473 -20.28 1.00 19.45
C ASP A 473 -19.85 2.47 19.68
N ARG A 474 -20.58 3.41 19.07
CA ARG A 474 -20.32 4.87 19.10
C ARG A 474 -18.99 5.29 18.48
N GLN A 475 -18.39 4.43 17.70
CA GLN A 475 -17.18 4.73 16.92
C GLN A 475 -17.49 4.71 15.43
N LEU A 476 -16.88 5.62 14.70
CA LEU A 476 -16.97 5.64 13.25
C LEU A 476 -15.90 4.71 12.67
N TRP A 477 -16.32 3.89 11.73
CA TRP A 477 -15.50 2.96 10.99
C TRP A 477 -15.55 3.28 9.50
N PRO A 478 -14.44 3.16 8.77
CA PRO A 478 -14.42 3.46 7.35
C PRO A 478 -15.20 2.41 6.56
N VAL A 479 -15.84 2.88 5.48
CA VAL A 479 -16.48 2.01 4.50
C VAL A 479 -16.03 2.43 3.11
N SER A 480 -15.62 1.46 2.32
CA SER A 480 -15.44 1.62 0.87
C SER A 480 -16.22 0.54 0.14
N GLY A 481 -16.60 0.81 -1.10
CA GLY A 481 -17.26 -0.18 -1.92
C GLY A 481 -17.09 0.09 -3.40
N ARG A 482 -17.16 -1.00 -4.15
CA ARG A 482 -17.24 -0.96 -5.62
C ARG A 482 -18.48 -1.69 -6.07
N LEU A 483 -19.06 -1.22 -7.18
CA LEU A 483 -20.16 -1.92 -7.82
C LEU A 483 -19.70 -3.33 -8.22
N ALA A 484 -20.46 -4.35 -7.81
CA ALA A 484 -20.05 -5.74 -8.00
C ALA A 484 -19.82 -6.07 -9.49
N ALA A 485 -18.85 -6.92 -9.75
CA ALA A 485 -18.55 -7.39 -11.10
C ALA A 485 -19.74 -8.13 -11.70
N CYS A 486 -19.97 -7.89 -12.99
CA CYS A 486 -20.99 -8.57 -13.79
C CYS A 486 -20.32 -9.56 -14.75
N LEU A 487 -20.97 -10.68 -15.00
CA LEU A 487 -20.57 -11.62 -16.02
C LEU A 487 -21.43 -11.42 -17.29
N TYR A 488 -20.79 -11.60 -18.43
CA TYR A 488 -21.45 -11.48 -19.73
C TYR A 488 -21.24 -12.75 -20.53
N LEU A 489 -22.27 -13.16 -21.20
CA LEU A 489 -22.29 -14.35 -22.04
C LEU A 489 -22.58 -13.93 -23.47
N ILE A 490 -21.70 -14.30 -24.41
CA ILE A 490 -21.88 -14.06 -25.84
C ILE A 490 -22.49 -15.31 -26.47
N ARG A 491 -23.61 -15.15 -27.17
CA ARG A 491 -24.25 -16.23 -27.88
C ARG A 491 -23.92 -16.24 -29.36
N THR A 492 -24.12 -17.39 -30.03
CA THR A 492 -23.91 -17.55 -31.46
C THR A 492 -24.83 -16.69 -32.31
N ASP A 493 -26.01 -16.31 -31.78
CA ASP A 493 -26.94 -15.37 -32.43
C ASP A 493 -26.49 -13.90 -32.31
N GLY A 494 -25.34 -13.65 -31.69
CA GLY A 494 -24.80 -12.31 -31.45
C GLY A 494 -25.37 -11.61 -30.22
N SER A 495 -26.24 -12.26 -29.46
CA SER A 495 -26.74 -11.70 -28.20
C SER A 495 -25.65 -11.61 -27.16
N LEU A 496 -25.56 -10.45 -26.47
CA LEU A 496 -24.81 -10.27 -25.23
C LEU A 496 -25.81 -10.33 -24.09
N VAL A 497 -25.58 -11.26 -23.16
CA VAL A 497 -26.45 -11.48 -22.01
C VAL A 497 -25.71 -11.14 -20.74
N TRP A 498 -26.25 -10.22 -19.96
CA TRP A 498 -25.74 -9.78 -18.66
C TRP A 498 -26.24 -10.71 -17.57
N HIS A 499 -25.33 -11.00 -16.61
CA HIS A 499 -25.59 -11.79 -15.42
C HIS A 499 -24.96 -11.13 -14.20
N GLN A 500 -25.65 -11.13 -13.06
CA GLN A 500 -25.10 -10.71 -11.78
C GLN A 500 -25.27 -11.80 -10.75
N HIS A 501 -24.16 -12.25 -10.18
CA HIS A 501 -24.10 -13.27 -9.13
C HIS A 501 -24.34 -12.63 -7.77
N THR A 502 -25.57 -12.72 -7.26
CA THR A 502 -25.95 -12.17 -5.95
C THR A 502 -25.69 -13.16 -4.81
N GLY A 503 -25.46 -14.43 -5.14
CA GLY A 503 -25.10 -15.51 -4.19
C GLY A 503 -23.61 -15.60 -3.88
N ARG A 504 -22.77 -14.70 -4.39
CA ARG A 504 -21.33 -14.78 -4.39
C ARG A 504 -20.71 -15.01 -3.00
N ASP A 505 -21.09 -14.19 -2.02
CA ASP A 505 -20.51 -14.32 -0.67
C ASP A 505 -20.96 -15.59 0.05
N ALA A 506 -22.07 -16.20 -0.35
CA ALA A 506 -22.57 -17.45 0.17
C ALA A 506 -22.12 -18.68 -0.66
N LEU A 507 -21.39 -18.48 -1.76
CA LEU A 507 -20.97 -19.53 -2.69
C LEU A 507 -22.16 -20.40 -3.13
N ASN A 508 -23.26 -19.80 -3.48
CA ASN A 508 -24.50 -20.50 -3.86
C ASN A 508 -25.02 -20.06 -5.22
N PHE A 509 -25.97 -20.84 -5.73
CA PHE A 509 -26.55 -20.71 -7.07
C PHE A 509 -27.65 -19.64 -7.12
N VAL A 510 -27.34 -18.39 -6.69
CA VAL A 510 -28.32 -17.30 -6.71
C VAL A 510 -27.86 -16.18 -7.64
N TRP A 511 -28.60 -15.97 -8.70
CA TRP A 511 -28.33 -15.01 -9.76
C TRP A 511 -29.51 -14.06 -9.96
N GLU A 512 -29.23 -12.82 -10.38
CA GLU A 512 -30.25 -11.96 -10.97
C GLU A 512 -30.78 -12.61 -12.27
N GLU A 513 -32.00 -12.26 -12.66
CA GLU A 513 -32.54 -12.73 -13.91
C GLU A 513 -31.68 -12.27 -15.09
N PRO A 514 -31.25 -13.17 -15.98
CA PRO A 514 -30.38 -12.82 -17.09
C PRO A 514 -31.07 -11.82 -18.05
N ARG A 515 -30.33 -10.80 -18.47
CA ARG A 515 -30.86 -9.75 -19.34
C ARG A 515 -30.03 -9.60 -20.59
N LYS A 516 -30.75 -9.55 -21.78
CA LYS A 516 -30.09 -9.24 -23.03
C LYS A 516 -29.78 -7.74 -23.09
N VAL A 517 -28.49 -7.42 -23.20
CA VAL A 517 -27.97 -6.05 -23.18
C VAL A 517 -27.26 -5.64 -24.46
N GLY A 518 -27.14 -6.55 -25.45
CA GLY A 518 -26.48 -6.24 -26.72
C GLY A 518 -26.81 -7.22 -27.83
N THR A 519 -26.47 -6.83 -29.08
CA THR A 519 -26.58 -7.65 -30.29
C THR A 519 -25.34 -7.45 -31.17
N GLY A 520 -25.03 -8.46 -32.02
CA GLY A 520 -23.90 -8.39 -32.95
C GLY A 520 -22.52 -8.68 -32.34
N TRP A 521 -22.46 -9.17 -31.10
CA TRP A 521 -21.21 -9.42 -30.37
C TRP A 521 -20.44 -10.66 -30.88
N ASN A 522 -21.02 -11.48 -31.72
CA ASN A 522 -20.40 -12.62 -32.37
C ASN A 522 -19.55 -12.25 -33.60
N THR A 523 -19.45 -10.97 -33.95
CA THR A 523 -18.66 -10.48 -35.10
C THR A 523 -17.20 -10.12 -34.72
N PHE A 524 -16.89 -10.08 -33.46
CA PHE A 524 -15.54 -9.76 -32.98
C PHE A 524 -14.67 -11.01 -32.91
N ALA A 525 -13.39 -10.86 -33.22
CA ALA A 525 -12.39 -11.92 -33.04
C ALA A 525 -12.20 -12.27 -31.56
N ARG A 526 -12.29 -11.25 -30.67
CA ARG A 526 -12.17 -11.41 -29.22
C ARG A 526 -12.92 -10.28 -28.48
N VAL A 527 -13.45 -10.60 -27.32
CA VAL A 527 -14.00 -9.62 -26.37
C VAL A 527 -13.24 -9.71 -25.06
N ILE A 528 -12.77 -8.59 -24.56
CA ILE A 528 -11.95 -8.45 -23.35
C ILE A 528 -12.75 -7.61 -22.34
N GLY A 529 -13.12 -8.20 -21.22
CA GLY A 529 -13.73 -7.46 -20.12
C GLY A 529 -12.70 -6.65 -19.36
N GLY A 530 -12.87 -5.33 -19.35
CA GLY A 530 -12.16 -4.42 -18.49
C GLY A 530 -12.81 -4.35 -17.10
N ARG A 531 -12.51 -3.30 -16.33
CA ARG A 531 -13.17 -3.04 -15.05
C ARG A 531 -14.28 -2.00 -15.23
N ASP A 532 -15.20 -1.99 -14.26
CA ASP A 532 -16.22 -0.96 -14.12
C ASP A 532 -17.16 -0.77 -15.35
N GLY A 533 -17.42 -1.87 -16.06
CA GLY A 533 -18.30 -1.88 -17.23
C GLY A 533 -17.59 -1.57 -18.54
N VAL A 534 -16.28 -1.35 -18.52
CA VAL A 534 -15.48 -1.19 -19.74
C VAL A 534 -15.32 -2.53 -20.44
N ILE A 535 -15.48 -2.52 -21.75
CA ILE A 535 -15.29 -3.70 -22.60
C ILE A 535 -14.48 -3.27 -23.82
N TYR A 536 -13.47 -4.07 -24.15
CA TYR A 536 -12.73 -3.91 -25.39
C TYR A 536 -13.10 -5.04 -26.36
N THR A 537 -13.20 -4.73 -27.64
CA THR A 537 -13.42 -5.72 -28.68
C THR A 537 -12.32 -5.64 -29.73
N LEU A 538 -11.77 -6.80 -30.07
CA LEU A 538 -10.77 -6.94 -31.12
C LEU A 538 -11.46 -7.38 -32.43
N GLY A 539 -11.31 -6.58 -33.49
CA GLY A 539 -11.71 -6.91 -34.81
C GLY A 539 -10.79 -7.94 -35.49
N HIS A 540 -11.25 -8.65 -36.48
CA HIS A 540 -10.44 -9.59 -37.29
C HIS A 540 -9.29 -8.88 -38.03
N ASP A 541 -9.42 -7.58 -38.23
CA ASP A 541 -8.42 -6.70 -38.86
C ASP A 541 -7.38 -6.15 -37.85
N GLY A 542 -7.45 -6.55 -36.59
CA GLY A 542 -6.57 -6.06 -35.51
C GLY A 542 -6.96 -4.69 -34.95
N SER A 543 -8.13 -4.16 -35.33
CA SER A 543 -8.69 -2.94 -34.73
C SER A 543 -9.19 -3.21 -33.31
N LEU A 544 -8.94 -2.29 -32.39
CA LEU A 544 -9.46 -2.32 -31.02
C LEU A 544 -10.55 -1.27 -30.87
N GLN A 545 -11.70 -1.66 -30.36
CA GLN A 545 -12.81 -0.77 -30.03
C GLN A 545 -13.09 -0.83 -28.54
N TRP A 546 -13.57 0.28 -28.00
CA TRP A 546 -13.94 0.46 -26.62
C TRP A 546 -15.44 0.69 -26.47
N PHE A 547 -16.01 0.10 -25.42
CA PHE A 547 -17.39 0.27 -24.99
C PHE A 547 -17.45 0.47 -23.49
N LEU A 548 -18.46 1.20 -23.01
CA LEU A 548 -18.81 1.30 -21.60
C LEU A 548 -20.28 0.93 -21.40
N HIS A 549 -20.53 -0.12 -20.62
CA HIS A 549 -21.87 -0.52 -20.22
C HIS A 549 -22.30 0.28 -18.99
N ARG A 550 -22.97 1.43 -19.19
CA ARG A 550 -23.45 2.28 -18.10
C ARG A 550 -24.60 1.66 -17.33
N GLY A 551 -25.40 0.84 -17.99
CA GLY A 551 -26.53 0.11 -17.41
C GLY A 551 -26.15 -1.13 -16.61
N ARG A 552 -24.87 -1.39 -16.35
CA ARG A 552 -24.38 -2.66 -15.76
C ARG A 552 -24.94 -2.96 -14.36
N SER A 553 -25.27 -1.95 -13.56
CA SER A 553 -25.78 -2.14 -12.19
C SER A 553 -27.17 -2.81 -12.15
N GLN A 554 -27.90 -2.73 -13.25
CA GLN A 554 -29.26 -3.26 -13.37
C GLN A 554 -29.48 -4.10 -14.63
N GLY A 555 -28.43 -4.33 -15.44
CA GLY A 555 -28.54 -5.02 -16.72
C GLY A 555 -29.42 -4.29 -17.76
N ASN A 556 -29.39 -2.96 -17.76
CA ASN A 556 -30.14 -2.14 -18.72
C ASN A 556 -29.34 -1.95 -20.00
N PHE A 557 -30.05 -1.77 -21.12
CA PHE A 557 -29.44 -1.49 -22.43
C PHE A 557 -29.00 -0.02 -22.52
N ASP A 558 -27.98 0.35 -21.76
CA ASP A 558 -27.40 1.71 -21.71
C ASP A 558 -25.89 1.65 -21.94
N TRP A 559 -25.43 2.16 -23.09
CA TRP A 559 -24.08 2.04 -23.60
C TRP A 559 -23.49 3.38 -24.04
N THR A 560 -22.19 3.51 -23.87
CA THR A 560 -21.35 4.48 -24.58
C THR A 560 -20.40 3.71 -25.50
N GLY A 561 -20.13 4.22 -26.68
CA GLY A 561 -19.35 3.54 -27.74
C GLY A 561 -20.23 2.84 -28.79
N PRO A 562 -19.63 2.14 -29.78
CA PRO A 562 -18.17 1.85 -29.91
C PRO A 562 -17.33 3.09 -30.24
N HIS A 563 -16.16 3.16 -29.62
CA HIS A 563 -15.14 4.12 -30.02
C HIS A 563 -13.89 3.38 -30.50
N PRO A 564 -13.31 3.70 -31.66
CA PRO A 564 -12.05 3.11 -32.10
C PRO A 564 -10.91 3.66 -31.24
N VAL A 565 -10.16 2.76 -30.60
CA VAL A 565 -9.12 3.15 -29.65
C VAL A 565 -7.73 2.55 -29.97
N GLY A 566 -7.59 1.83 -31.07
CA GLY A 566 -6.29 1.31 -31.47
C GLY A 566 -6.32 0.39 -32.68
N THR A 567 -5.13 0.06 -33.19
CA THR A 567 -4.89 -0.89 -34.28
C THR A 567 -3.64 -1.72 -33.99
N GLY A 568 -3.45 -2.84 -34.71
CA GLY A 568 -2.28 -3.70 -34.57
C GLY A 568 -2.33 -4.66 -33.38
N TRP A 569 -3.49 -4.82 -32.74
CA TRP A 569 -3.66 -5.70 -31.58
C TRP A 569 -3.72 -7.20 -31.94
N SER A 570 -3.75 -7.55 -33.21
CA SER A 570 -3.66 -8.94 -33.70
C SER A 570 -2.29 -9.61 -33.41
N ASP A 571 -1.26 -8.83 -33.05
CA ASP A 571 0.06 -9.35 -32.73
C ASP A 571 0.09 -10.09 -31.37
N TYR A 572 -0.95 -9.94 -30.56
CA TYR A 572 -1.06 -10.60 -29.28
C TYR A 572 -1.89 -11.88 -29.37
N ILE A 573 -1.30 -13.00 -28.91
CA ILE A 573 -1.99 -14.30 -28.84
C ILE A 573 -3.00 -14.34 -27.69
N ASP A 574 -2.81 -13.51 -26.67
CA ASP A 574 -3.78 -13.28 -25.60
C ASP A 574 -3.74 -11.83 -25.10
N ILE A 575 -4.89 -11.32 -24.63
CA ILE A 575 -5.04 -9.99 -24.07
C ILE A 575 -5.92 -10.11 -22.83
N VAL A 576 -5.43 -9.64 -21.69
CA VAL A 576 -6.21 -9.59 -20.44
C VAL A 576 -6.17 -8.18 -19.87
N ALA A 577 -7.29 -7.77 -19.25
CA ALA A 577 -7.39 -6.46 -18.63
C ALA A 577 -7.08 -6.51 -17.12
N GLY A 578 -6.38 -5.50 -16.65
CA GLY A 578 -6.22 -5.15 -15.25
C GLY A 578 -7.11 -3.97 -14.85
N ASP A 579 -6.78 -3.32 -13.75
CA ASP A 579 -7.44 -2.08 -13.31
C ASP A 579 -6.96 -0.86 -14.10
N GLY A 580 -7.79 0.19 -14.10
CA GLY A 580 -7.43 1.52 -14.54
C GLY A 580 -7.05 1.66 -16.00
N GLY A 581 -7.67 0.85 -16.87
CA GLY A 581 -7.41 0.86 -18.30
C GLY A 581 -6.14 0.09 -18.70
N VAL A 582 -5.51 -0.65 -17.77
CA VAL A 582 -4.36 -1.48 -18.09
C VAL A 582 -4.78 -2.70 -18.89
N LEU A 583 -4.08 -2.95 -20.00
CA LEU A 583 -4.17 -4.17 -20.78
C LEU A 583 -2.80 -4.85 -20.83
N TYR A 584 -2.80 -6.16 -20.63
CA TYR A 584 -1.61 -7.00 -20.81
C TYR A 584 -1.78 -7.82 -22.09
N GLY A 585 -0.87 -7.60 -23.05
CA GLY A 585 -0.83 -8.34 -24.31
C GLY A 585 0.29 -9.38 -24.29
N LEU A 586 -0.05 -10.65 -24.45
CA LEU A 586 0.92 -11.74 -24.55
C LEU A 586 1.29 -11.98 -26.01
N LYS A 587 2.57 -11.92 -26.34
CA LYS A 587 3.12 -12.29 -27.64
C LYS A 587 3.41 -13.79 -27.75
N SER A 588 3.52 -14.27 -28.98
CA SER A 588 3.83 -15.67 -29.28
C SER A 588 5.23 -16.12 -28.83
N ASP A 589 6.15 -15.17 -28.59
CA ASP A 589 7.49 -15.42 -28.06
C ASP A 589 7.53 -15.48 -26.52
N GLY A 590 6.38 -15.42 -25.87
CA GLY A 590 6.24 -15.43 -24.41
C GLY A 590 6.46 -14.07 -23.73
N THR A 591 6.68 -13.01 -24.48
CA THR A 591 6.82 -11.66 -23.91
C THR A 591 5.47 -11.09 -23.54
N LEU A 592 5.32 -10.62 -22.30
CA LEU A 592 4.15 -9.89 -21.84
C LEU A 592 4.38 -8.39 -22.03
N HIS A 593 3.46 -7.73 -22.73
CA HIS A 593 3.47 -6.29 -22.94
C HIS A 593 2.39 -5.62 -22.09
N TRP A 594 2.74 -4.53 -21.47
CA TRP A 594 1.82 -3.65 -20.77
C TRP A 594 1.42 -2.47 -21.65
N HIS A 595 0.14 -2.13 -21.57
CA HIS A 595 -0.45 -0.93 -22.16
C HIS A 595 -1.36 -0.29 -21.14
N ARG A 596 -1.48 1.02 -21.16
CA ARG A 596 -2.48 1.75 -20.36
C ARG A 596 -3.31 2.66 -21.24
N HIS A 597 -4.61 2.42 -21.25
CA HIS A 597 -5.59 3.26 -21.90
C HIS A 597 -6.06 4.35 -20.94
N HIS A 598 -5.50 5.55 -21.05
CA HIS A 598 -5.92 6.69 -20.22
C HIS A 598 -7.38 7.07 -20.48
N GLY A 599 -7.82 6.92 -21.74
CA GLY A 599 -9.21 7.11 -22.17
C GLY A 599 -10.18 5.99 -21.80
N HIS A 600 -9.84 5.07 -20.90
CA HIS A 600 -10.70 3.92 -20.59
C HIS A 600 -12.08 4.27 -20.01
N ARG A 601 -12.33 5.51 -19.61
CA ARG A 601 -13.61 5.99 -19.06
C ARG A 601 -14.49 6.72 -20.04
N ASP A 602 -13.88 7.36 -21.05
CA ASP A 602 -14.59 8.19 -22.03
C ASP A 602 -14.43 7.70 -23.47
N GLY A 603 -13.57 6.70 -23.69
CA GLY A 603 -13.28 6.12 -25.00
C GLY A 603 -12.40 7.00 -25.87
N SER A 604 -11.69 7.97 -25.32
CA SER A 604 -10.67 8.72 -26.04
C SER A 604 -9.48 7.82 -26.37
N ASN A 605 -8.89 7.97 -27.55
CA ASN A 605 -7.74 7.16 -27.99
C ASN A 605 -6.43 7.73 -27.40
N ASP A 606 -6.25 7.57 -26.08
CA ASP A 606 -5.09 8.04 -25.34
C ASP A 606 -4.42 6.86 -24.62
N TRP A 607 -3.17 6.56 -25.01
CA TRP A 607 -2.46 5.36 -24.57
C TRP A 607 -1.04 5.66 -24.13
N GLU A 608 -0.62 4.91 -23.13
CA GLU A 608 0.78 4.73 -22.74
C GLU A 608 1.22 3.29 -23.03
N GLY A 609 2.48 3.12 -23.42
CA GLY A 609 3.02 1.81 -23.84
C GLY A 609 3.05 1.65 -25.36
N PRO A 610 3.37 0.45 -25.90
CA PRO A 610 3.66 -0.80 -25.18
C PRO A 610 4.98 -0.79 -24.39
N VAL A 611 4.99 -1.39 -23.21
CA VAL A 611 6.20 -1.66 -22.43
C VAL A 611 6.36 -3.16 -22.24
N ALA A 612 7.52 -3.71 -22.58
CA ALA A 612 7.82 -5.12 -22.36
C ALA A 612 8.10 -5.39 -20.89
N LEU A 613 7.34 -6.29 -20.28
CA LEU A 613 7.44 -6.65 -18.86
C LEU A 613 8.26 -7.91 -18.58
N GLY A 614 8.78 -8.55 -19.62
CA GLY A 614 9.58 -9.78 -19.53
C GLY A 614 8.92 -10.96 -20.23
N GLY A 615 9.68 -12.06 -20.34
CA GLY A 615 9.32 -13.28 -21.06
C GLY A 615 8.91 -14.43 -20.13
N GLY A 616 8.63 -15.60 -20.75
CA GLY A 616 8.28 -16.84 -20.05
C GLY A 616 6.78 -16.99 -19.74
N TRP A 617 5.93 -16.11 -20.27
CA TRP A 617 4.48 -16.17 -20.10
C TRP A 617 3.80 -17.17 -21.05
N ASP A 618 4.51 -17.65 -22.07
CA ASP A 618 4.11 -18.76 -22.96
C ASP A 618 3.98 -20.11 -22.22
N GLY A 619 4.57 -20.23 -21.03
CA GLY A 619 4.38 -21.38 -20.15
C GLY A 619 2.98 -21.49 -19.52
N PHE A 620 2.12 -20.47 -19.70
CA PHE A 620 0.74 -20.48 -19.21
C PHE A 620 -0.23 -20.75 -20.36
N VAL A 621 -1.11 -21.72 -20.16
CA VAL A 621 -2.20 -22.02 -21.11
C VAL A 621 -3.38 -21.06 -20.95
N ARG A 622 -3.46 -20.34 -19.82
CA ARG A 622 -4.45 -19.29 -19.54
C ARG A 622 -3.88 -18.25 -18.61
N ILE A 623 -4.25 -17.01 -18.84
CA ILE A 623 -3.96 -15.87 -17.99
C ILE A 623 -5.27 -15.16 -17.67
N ALA A 624 -5.42 -14.64 -16.45
CA ALA A 624 -6.54 -13.78 -16.06
C ALA A 624 -6.01 -12.56 -15.30
N GLY A 625 -6.44 -11.36 -15.69
CA GLY A 625 -6.16 -10.13 -14.99
C GLY A 625 -7.13 -9.90 -13.84
N GLY A 626 -6.60 -9.54 -12.68
CA GLY A 626 -7.33 -9.17 -11.48
C GLY A 626 -7.14 -7.69 -11.11
N PRO A 627 -7.66 -7.26 -9.96
CA PRO A 627 -7.47 -5.91 -9.45
C PRO A 627 -6.02 -5.64 -9.01
N ASP A 628 -5.65 -4.36 -8.92
CA ASP A 628 -4.39 -3.88 -8.35
C ASP A 628 -3.13 -4.56 -8.93
N GLY A 629 -3.10 -4.77 -10.24
CA GLY A 629 -1.99 -5.41 -10.93
C GLY A 629 -1.87 -6.92 -10.69
N THR A 630 -2.87 -7.56 -10.09
CA THR A 630 -2.89 -9.01 -9.89
C THR A 630 -3.07 -9.74 -11.21
N LEU A 631 -2.28 -10.80 -11.43
CA LEU A 631 -2.41 -11.73 -12.55
C LEU A 631 -2.41 -13.17 -12.04
N TYR A 632 -3.26 -13.97 -12.64
CA TYR A 632 -3.31 -15.41 -12.42
C TYR A 632 -2.94 -16.16 -13.69
N GLY A 633 -2.02 -17.14 -13.58
CA GLY A 633 -1.59 -17.96 -14.70
C GLY A 633 -1.80 -19.45 -14.42
N VAL A 634 -2.46 -20.17 -15.32
CA VAL A 634 -2.63 -21.64 -15.25
C VAL A 634 -1.65 -22.29 -16.21
N ARG A 635 -0.83 -23.20 -15.71
CA ARG A 635 0.05 -24.05 -16.52
C ARG A 635 -0.68 -25.27 -17.06
N ALA A 636 -0.07 -25.92 -18.04
CA ALA A 636 -0.63 -27.13 -18.67
C ALA A 636 -0.85 -28.31 -17.69
N ASP A 637 -0.04 -28.37 -16.62
CA ASP A 637 -0.20 -29.35 -15.53
C ASP A 637 -1.34 -29.02 -14.55
N GLY A 638 -2.05 -27.92 -14.79
CA GLY A 638 -3.14 -27.42 -13.93
C GLY A 638 -2.67 -26.68 -12.69
N ALA A 639 -1.40 -26.34 -12.57
CA ALA A 639 -0.90 -25.49 -11.49
C ALA A 639 -1.35 -24.04 -11.72
N LEU A 640 -1.89 -23.41 -10.67
CA LEU A 640 -2.26 -21.99 -10.67
C LEU A 640 -1.18 -21.19 -9.97
N PHE A 641 -0.74 -20.14 -10.64
CA PHE A 641 0.24 -19.18 -10.14
C PHE A 641 -0.38 -17.79 -10.00
N TRP A 642 0.06 -17.09 -8.98
CA TRP A 642 -0.26 -15.71 -8.70
C TRP A 642 0.97 -14.84 -8.91
N TYR A 643 0.72 -13.66 -9.47
CA TYR A 643 1.65 -12.55 -9.62
C TYR A 643 0.98 -11.26 -9.23
N ARG A 644 1.74 -10.29 -8.76
CA ARG A 644 1.28 -8.91 -8.63
C ARG A 644 2.28 -7.98 -9.30
N HIS A 645 1.84 -7.30 -10.32
CA HIS A 645 2.59 -6.27 -11.03
C HIS A 645 2.53 -4.98 -10.21
N LEU A 646 3.59 -4.67 -9.44
CA LEU A 646 3.63 -3.51 -8.56
C LEU A 646 3.74 -2.20 -9.32
N GLY A 647 4.34 -2.23 -10.52
CA GLY A 647 4.46 -1.09 -11.41
C GLY A 647 3.34 -0.97 -12.45
N PHE A 648 2.15 -1.58 -12.20
CA PHE A 648 1.10 -1.69 -13.21
C PHE A 648 0.53 -0.34 -13.69
N ASP A 649 0.68 0.72 -12.92
CA ASP A 649 0.24 2.08 -13.24
C ASP A 649 1.17 2.85 -14.18
N HIS A 650 2.43 2.39 -14.31
CA HIS A 650 3.45 3.04 -15.14
C HIS A 650 4.22 2.06 -16.03
N GLY A 651 3.82 0.78 -16.07
CA GLY A 651 4.47 -0.25 -16.87
C GLY A 651 5.87 -0.65 -16.40
N PHE A 652 6.23 -0.39 -15.14
CA PHE A 652 7.53 -0.83 -14.63
C PHE A 652 7.53 -2.33 -14.36
N PRO A 653 8.53 -3.10 -14.83
CA PRO A 653 8.57 -4.56 -14.68
C PRO A 653 8.89 -5.01 -13.25
N ILE A 654 8.13 -4.51 -12.28
CA ILE A 654 8.30 -4.82 -10.86
C ILE A 654 7.20 -5.79 -10.42
N TRP A 655 7.60 -6.95 -9.93
CA TRP A 655 6.70 -8.05 -9.62
C TRP A 655 6.86 -8.58 -8.20
N LEU A 656 5.73 -8.93 -7.60
CA LEU A 656 5.70 -9.95 -6.54
C LEU A 656 5.27 -11.28 -7.18
N GLY A 657 5.89 -12.34 -6.76
CA GLY A 657 5.70 -13.67 -7.36
C GLY A 657 6.79 -14.02 -8.39
N PRO A 658 6.65 -15.15 -9.10
CA PRO A 658 5.51 -16.09 -9.07
C PRO A 658 5.33 -16.82 -7.75
N ARG A 659 4.07 -17.01 -7.33
CA ARG A 659 3.72 -17.89 -6.22
C ARG A 659 2.72 -18.95 -6.68
N LYS A 660 3.04 -20.23 -6.48
CA LYS A 660 2.09 -21.30 -6.74
C LYS A 660 1.05 -21.32 -5.64
N ILE A 661 -0.21 -21.07 -6.00
CA ILE A 661 -1.31 -20.92 -5.06
C ILE A 661 -2.38 -22.02 -5.18
N GLY A 662 -2.29 -22.89 -6.18
CA GLY A 662 -3.27 -23.96 -6.37
C GLY A 662 -2.86 -25.01 -7.39
N THR A 663 -3.67 -26.08 -7.48
CA THR A 663 -3.56 -27.17 -8.46
C THR A 663 -4.95 -27.58 -8.94
N GLY A 664 -5.04 -28.33 -10.04
CA GLY A 664 -6.32 -28.83 -10.56
C GLY A 664 -7.07 -27.84 -11.47
N TRP A 665 -6.47 -26.71 -11.82
CA TRP A 665 -7.11 -25.65 -12.61
C TRP A 665 -7.12 -25.93 -14.13
N GLY A 666 -6.48 -26.97 -14.59
CA GLY A 666 -6.40 -27.36 -16.00
C GLY A 666 -7.75 -27.72 -16.65
N GLY A 667 -8.74 -28.08 -15.84
CA GLY A 667 -10.08 -28.47 -16.32
C GLY A 667 -11.00 -27.29 -16.70
N PHE A 668 -10.58 -26.04 -16.46
CA PHE A 668 -11.37 -24.85 -16.79
C PHE A 668 -10.87 -24.22 -18.09
N ASP A 669 -11.73 -23.89 -19.03
CA ASP A 669 -11.39 -23.25 -20.31
C ASP A 669 -11.42 -21.73 -20.24
N ARG A 670 -12.09 -21.15 -19.24
CA ARG A 670 -12.07 -19.73 -18.91
C ARG A 670 -11.81 -19.54 -17.43
N LEU A 671 -11.00 -18.53 -17.15
CA LEU A 671 -10.72 -18.04 -15.81
C LEU A 671 -11.02 -16.54 -15.76
N LEU A 672 -11.89 -16.12 -14.86
CA LEU A 672 -12.34 -14.73 -14.72
C LEU A 672 -12.01 -14.26 -13.32
N ALA A 673 -11.00 -13.41 -13.18
CA ALA A 673 -10.66 -12.82 -11.88
C ALA A 673 -11.41 -11.49 -11.71
N THR A 674 -12.23 -11.42 -10.69
CA THR A 674 -13.03 -10.22 -10.36
C THR A 674 -12.49 -9.53 -9.11
N GLY A 675 -13.20 -8.57 -8.54
CA GLY A 675 -12.79 -7.87 -7.33
C GLY A 675 -12.67 -8.75 -6.09
N ALA A 676 -12.00 -8.28 -5.05
CA ALA A 676 -11.92 -8.91 -3.73
C ALA A 676 -11.42 -10.38 -3.70
N GLY A 677 -10.61 -10.78 -4.69
CA GLY A 677 -10.04 -12.13 -4.80
C GLY A 677 -10.99 -13.20 -5.34
N TYR A 678 -12.17 -12.84 -5.84
CA TYR A 678 -13.08 -13.81 -6.47
C TYR A 678 -12.59 -14.22 -7.86
N ILE A 679 -12.63 -15.53 -8.10
CA ILE A 679 -12.23 -16.16 -9.35
C ILE A 679 -13.34 -17.11 -9.80
N TYR A 680 -13.79 -16.93 -11.02
CA TYR A 680 -14.70 -17.87 -11.66
C TYR A 680 -13.96 -18.73 -12.68
N GLY A 681 -14.27 -20.03 -12.68
CA GLY A 681 -13.76 -20.99 -13.65
C GLY A 681 -14.92 -21.63 -14.41
N ARG A 682 -14.90 -21.54 -15.74
CA ARG A 682 -15.89 -22.21 -16.60
C ARG A 682 -15.33 -23.56 -17.07
N ARG A 683 -16.12 -24.61 -16.97
CA ARG A 683 -15.86 -25.91 -17.61
C ARG A 683 -16.23 -25.83 -19.09
N GLY A 684 -15.24 -26.00 -19.96
CA GLY A 684 -15.42 -25.87 -21.40
C GLY A 684 -16.17 -27.04 -22.07
N PRO A 685 -16.56 -26.87 -23.33
CA PRO A 685 -17.14 -27.94 -24.14
C PRO A 685 -16.14 -29.08 -24.29
N GLY A 686 -16.57 -30.32 -24.04
CA GLY A 686 -15.69 -31.52 -24.07
C GLY A 686 -15.35 -32.08 -22.69
N SER A 687 -15.67 -31.38 -21.61
CA SER A 687 -15.68 -31.92 -20.25
C SER A 687 -16.97 -32.68 -19.98
N HIS A 688 -16.93 -33.70 -19.10
CA HIS A 688 -18.14 -34.38 -18.61
C HIS A 688 -19.04 -33.43 -17.79
N THR A 689 -18.48 -32.33 -17.30
CA THR A 689 -19.15 -31.26 -16.56
C THR A 689 -19.17 -29.95 -17.36
N ALA A 690 -19.31 -30.08 -18.69
CA ALA A 690 -19.35 -28.93 -19.59
C ALA A 690 -20.47 -27.96 -19.21
N GLY A 691 -20.15 -26.68 -19.10
CA GLY A 691 -21.10 -25.63 -18.73
C GLY A 691 -21.22 -25.35 -17.25
N GLU A 692 -20.54 -26.09 -16.38
CA GLU A 692 -20.43 -25.70 -14.99
C GLU A 692 -19.61 -24.42 -14.86
N LEU A 693 -20.11 -23.49 -14.04
CA LEU A 693 -19.38 -22.32 -13.56
C LEU A 693 -19.09 -22.51 -12.10
N TRP A 694 -17.84 -22.46 -11.77
CA TRP A 694 -17.33 -22.57 -10.40
C TRP A 694 -16.82 -21.24 -9.90
N GLU A 695 -16.92 -20.99 -8.60
CA GLU A 695 -16.41 -19.80 -7.94
C GLU A 695 -15.52 -20.19 -6.77
N TRP A 696 -14.43 -19.46 -6.59
CA TRP A 696 -13.55 -19.49 -5.44
C TRP A 696 -13.27 -18.06 -4.97
N ARG A 697 -12.87 -17.95 -3.71
CA ARG A 697 -12.29 -16.71 -3.21
C ARG A 697 -10.85 -16.98 -2.74
N HIS A 698 -9.89 -16.38 -3.42
CA HIS A 698 -8.48 -16.32 -3.01
C HIS A 698 -8.33 -15.27 -1.91
N THR A 699 -8.34 -15.68 -0.63
CA THR A 699 -8.28 -14.75 0.50
C THR A 699 -6.90 -14.10 0.65
N GLY A 700 -5.85 -14.74 0.14
CA GLY A 700 -4.48 -14.22 0.05
C GLY A 700 -4.18 -13.42 -1.22
N PHE A 701 -5.18 -12.91 -1.95
CA PHE A 701 -4.99 -12.28 -3.27
C PHE A 701 -4.09 -11.03 -3.23
N GLU A 702 -3.95 -10.36 -2.11
CA GLU A 702 -3.08 -9.19 -1.94
C GLU A 702 -1.61 -9.56 -1.73
N THR A 703 -1.36 -10.70 -1.09
CA THR A 703 -0.01 -11.15 -0.70
C THR A 703 0.50 -12.33 -1.51
N GLY A 704 -0.39 -13.04 -2.23
CA GLY A 704 -0.09 -14.29 -2.92
C GLY A 704 0.07 -15.49 -2.00
N GLU A 705 -0.41 -15.42 -0.77
CA GLU A 705 -0.53 -16.59 0.09
C GLU A 705 -1.57 -17.55 -0.46
N ALA A 706 -1.28 -18.87 -0.43
CA ALA A 706 -2.18 -19.90 -0.94
C ALA A 706 -3.36 -20.17 0.02
N THR A 707 -4.06 -19.11 0.40
CA THR A 707 -5.23 -19.16 1.29
C THR A 707 -6.51 -18.97 0.50
N TRP A 708 -7.47 -19.87 0.72
CA TRP A 708 -8.69 -19.95 -0.09
C TRP A 708 -9.91 -20.16 0.78
N ARG A 709 -11.02 -19.57 0.37
CA ARG A 709 -12.33 -20.10 0.69
C ARG A 709 -12.65 -21.22 -0.30
N GLU A 710 -13.18 -22.34 0.20
CA GLU A 710 -13.51 -23.51 -0.61
C GLU A 710 -14.43 -23.13 -1.79
N GLY A 711 -14.11 -23.66 -2.98
CA GLY A 711 -14.87 -23.38 -4.19
C GLY A 711 -16.19 -24.13 -4.24
N ALA A 712 -17.16 -23.49 -4.90
CA ALA A 712 -18.48 -24.06 -5.14
C ALA A 712 -18.89 -23.93 -6.61
N MET A 713 -19.68 -24.88 -7.10
CA MET A 713 -20.38 -24.77 -8.36
C MET A 713 -21.55 -23.81 -8.17
N VAL A 714 -21.55 -22.70 -8.93
CA VAL A 714 -22.50 -21.58 -8.79
C VAL A 714 -23.35 -21.38 -10.04
N GLY A 715 -23.16 -22.17 -11.08
CA GLY A 715 -23.93 -22.05 -12.31
C GLY A 715 -23.78 -23.23 -13.25
N GLU A 716 -24.80 -23.48 -14.06
CA GLU A 716 -24.83 -24.48 -15.12
C GLU A 716 -25.25 -23.83 -16.45
N GLY A 717 -24.95 -24.49 -17.57
CA GLY A 717 -25.33 -23.99 -18.90
C GLY A 717 -24.45 -22.83 -19.41
N TRP A 718 -23.25 -22.60 -18.83
CA TRP A 718 -22.32 -21.58 -19.27
C TRP A 718 -21.44 -21.96 -20.46
N SER A 719 -21.59 -23.19 -20.97
CA SER A 719 -21.01 -23.64 -22.24
C SER A 719 -22.04 -24.49 -22.97
N GLY A 720 -22.14 -24.33 -24.29
CA GLY A 720 -23.10 -25.03 -25.12
C GLY A 720 -22.87 -24.67 -26.58
N ARG A 721 -23.66 -25.27 -27.48
CA ARG A 721 -23.55 -24.98 -28.92
C ARG A 721 -23.95 -23.55 -29.28
N ASP A 722 -24.72 -22.91 -28.43
CA ASP A 722 -25.23 -21.54 -28.58
C ASP A 722 -24.37 -20.48 -27.85
N ILE A 723 -23.31 -20.89 -27.14
CA ILE A 723 -22.46 -20.00 -26.35
C ILE A 723 -21.06 -19.94 -26.97
N LEU A 724 -20.62 -18.74 -27.31
CA LEU A 724 -19.30 -18.45 -27.86
C LEU A 724 -18.27 -18.19 -26.75
N ASP A 725 -18.61 -17.27 -25.83
CA ASP A 725 -17.65 -16.87 -24.80
C ASP A 725 -18.32 -16.33 -23.54
N VAL A 726 -17.54 -16.20 -22.46
CA VAL A 726 -17.90 -15.56 -21.20
C VAL A 726 -16.77 -14.67 -20.73
N PHE A 727 -17.10 -13.47 -20.23
CA PHE A 727 -16.16 -12.53 -19.64
C PHE A 727 -16.81 -11.78 -18.48
N ALA A 728 -15.98 -11.06 -17.69
CA ALA A 728 -16.44 -10.25 -16.56
C ALA A 728 -15.97 -8.79 -16.70
N THR A 729 -16.74 -7.85 -16.12
CA THR A 729 -16.34 -6.43 -16.07
C THR A 729 -16.41 -5.88 -14.65
#